data_aefef0287e62ca9caf450192f4b1c1b5
#
_entry.id   aefef0287e62ca9caf450192f4b1c1b5
#
_cell.length_a   1.000
_cell.length_b   1.000
_cell.length_c   1.000
_cell.angle_alpha   90.00
_cell.angle_beta   90.00
_cell.angle_gamma   90.00
#
_symmetry.space_group_name_H-M   'P 1'
#
loop_
_entity.id
_entity.type
_entity.pdbx_description
1 polymer ?
#
loop_
_entity_poly.entity_id
_entity_poly.type
_entity_poly.pdbx_seq_one_letter_code
_entity_poly.pdbx_strand_id
1 'polypeptide(L)'
;MLLASAPFTAMAQGQAGIKAENLDKSVRPADDFFTFATGGWQKLNPLPGAFSRFGSFDQLQENNNKRINTILTDLLKKQGKEGTTERKLGDFYKLAMDSVRRNKEGVSPVKPLLNEMENAKSLSDLRALQLKYASFGYGVPMGYSFEADEKNAKMNILLIYQDGLSLGQKEYYLDNDKATTDIRNAFRQFIANMFRLYGFSDAQAEAKRDAVMRYETMLALISKSRTELRDVEANYNKMTLAEFKEKYPNIPLEQLANAEGIKSEYIQTMVVCQPAFLAGVDKLTSTETAEELRARMEWNAILASANYLSDDVRAEYFNFFSKTMRGTKEDYPRWKRATQQVEKQMGEALGRIYCERYFPATSKKRMEDLIKNLEVSLAERIKAQDWMSEATKKAALEKLSTFYVKVGYPNKWKDLSQLTIDPSKSYYENVQTCQKFWAEDAIKEKAGKPVDKDKWLMTPQTVNAYYNPTTNEICFPAGILQYPFFDPKADDAFNYGAIGVVIGHEMTHGFDDQGRHYDKDGNMTDWWTEEDGKNFEARTGKYADFFSAIKVLPDLNANGKLTLGENLADHGGLEVAFNAFEKTPEAKKGKVIMGFTPEQRFFIAYAGVWANNITEAEIRSRVKSDPHSLGEWRVNGALPHINAWYKAFDVKEGDKLFIPENERLKLW
;
A
#
# COMPACT_ATOMS: atom_id res chain seq x y z
N MET A 1 10.01 32.36 44.11
CA MET A 1 8.67 31.81 43.84
C MET A 1 8.44 31.60 42.32
N LEU A 2 9.35 30.91 41.61
CA LEU A 2 9.31 30.80 40.14
C LEU A 2 9.82 29.41 39.64
N LEU A 3 9.77 28.34 40.51
CA LEU A 3 10.29 27.01 40.13
C LEU A 3 9.23 25.89 40.19
N ALA A 4 7.94 26.22 40.39
CA ALA A 4 6.90 25.20 40.52
C ALA A 4 6.03 24.99 39.25
N SER A 5 6.14 25.83 38.21
CA SER A 5 5.28 25.73 37.01
C SER A 5 5.87 24.86 35.87
N ALA A 6 7.19 24.75 35.76
CA ALA A 6 7.82 24.01 34.68
C ALA A 6 7.62 22.47 34.73
N PRO A 7 7.68 21.80 35.90
CA PRO A 7 7.41 20.37 35.95
C PRO A 7 5.91 20.02 35.70
N PHE A 8 5.00 20.93 36.02
CA PHE A 8 3.57 20.70 35.84
C PHE A 8 3.13 20.86 34.37
N THR A 9 3.73 21.82 33.64
CA THR A 9 3.51 21.99 32.20
C THR A 9 4.12 20.85 31.37
N ALA A 10 5.28 20.35 31.75
CA ALA A 10 5.92 19.21 31.08
C ALA A 10 5.15 17.89 31.28
N MET A 11 4.60 17.66 32.50
CA MET A 11 3.71 16.53 32.78
C MET A 11 2.38 16.63 32.02
N ALA A 12 1.78 17.83 31.96
CA ALA A 12 0.54 18.05 31.21
C ALA A 12 0.73 17.86 29.70
N GLN A 13 1.89 18.28 29.16
CA GLN A 13 2.26 18.08 27.75
C GLN A 13 2.45 16.60 27.41
N GLY A 14 3.07 15.81 28.29
CA GLY A 14 3.22 14.39 28.13
C GLY A 14 1.88 13.61 28.19
N GLN A 15 0.94 14.06 28.99
CA GLN A 15 -0.38 13.45 29.10
C GLN A 15 -1.29 13.78 27.89
N ALA A 16 -1.21 15.00 27.36
CA ALA A 16 -2.03 15.40 26.22
C ALA A 16 -1.67 14.69 24.90
N GLY A 17 -0.47 14.12 24.78
CA GLY A 17 0.02 13.48 23.55
C GLY A 17 0.32 14.44 22.41
N ILE A 18 -0.36 15.59 22.32
CA ILE A 18 -0.11 16.64 21.34
C ILE A 18 1.07 17.52 21.77
N LYS A 19 1.75 18.14 20.78
CA LYS A 19 2.90 19.02 21.03
C LYS A 19 2.62 20.43 20.53
N ALA A 20 2.82 21.43 21.40
CA ALA A 20 2.55 22.84 21.09
C ALA A 20 3.37 23.34 19.90
N GLU A 21 4.61 22.88 19.78
CA GLU A 21 5.53 23.24 18.70
C GLU A 21 5.09 22.76 17.32
N ASN A 22 4.20 21.77 17.26
CA ASN A 22 3.65 21.27 15.99
C ASN A 22 2.56 22.18 15.41
N LEU A 23 1.98 23.06 16.24
CA LEU A 23 0.88 23.93 15.84
C LEU A 23 1.37 25.21 15.17
N ASP A 24 0.60 25.73 14.22
CA ASP A 24 0.73 27.11 13.73
C ASP A 24 -0.47 27.94 14.17
N LYS A 25 -0.36 28.59 15.33
CA LYS A 25 -1.42 29.40 15.93
C LYS A 25 -1.70 30.71 15.18
N SER A 26 -0.92 31.05 14.14
CA SER A 26 -1.19 32.20 13.28
C SER A 26 -2.29 31.92 12.24
N VAL A 27 -2.62 30.64 12.04
CA VAL A 27 -3.65 30.16 11.12
C VAL A 27 -4.94 29.89 11.90
N ARG A 28 -6.08 30.36 11.37
CA ARG A 28 -7.39 30.08 11.98
C ARG A 28 -7.79 28.62 11.69
N PRO A 29 -8.22 27.84 12.72
CA PRO A 29 -8.65 26.45 12.52
C PRO A 29 -9.78 26.30 11.50
N ALA A 30 -10.69 27.26 11.43
CA ALA A 30 -11.84 27.25 10.51
C ALA A 30 -11.47 27.59 9.05
N ASP A 31 -10.26 28.08 8.79
CA ASP A 31 -9.80 28.45 7.44
C ASP A 31 -8.84 27.43 6.83
N ASP A 32 -8.00 26.80 7.66
CA ASP A 32 -7.07 25.75 7.26
C ASP A 32 -6.65 24.96 8.52
N PHE A 33 -7.38 23.89 8.80
CA PHE A 33 -7.15 23.08 9.98
C PHE A 33 -5.85 22.29 9.90
N PHE A 34 -5.51 21.83 8.70
CA PHE A 34 -4.25 21.09 8.49
C PHE A 34 -3.05 21.94 8.87
N THR A 35 -2.94 23.16 8.33
CA THR A 35 -1.83 24.06 8.67
C THR A 35 -1.89 24.52 10.13
N PHE A 36 -3.07 24.81 10.69
CA PHE A 36 -3.20 25.10 12.11
C PHE A 36 -2.60 24.00 12.99
N ALA A 37 -2.95 22.75 12.73
CA ALA A 37 -2.56 21.60 13.57
C ALA A 37 -1.13 21.09 13.28
N THR A 38 -0.60 21.31 12.08
CA THR A 38 0.66 20.69 11.62
C THR A 38 1.71 21.65 11.09
N GLY A 39 1.39 22.94 10.93
CA GLY A 39 2.30 23.92 10.31
C GLY A 39 3.61 24.11 11.06
N GLY A 40 3.60 24.02 12.40
CA GLY A 40 4.82 24.00 13.20
C GLY A 40 5.65 22.73 12.93
N TRP A 41 4.98 21.55 12.89
CA TRP A 41 5.64 20.29 12.56
C TRP A 41 6.29 20.34 11.17
N GLN A 42 5.60 20.89 10.16
CA GLN A 42 6.14 21.04 8.80
C GLN A 42 7.40 21.89 8.75
N LYS A 43 7.44 22.99 9.52
CA LYS A 43 8.60 23.89 9.63
C LYS A 43 9.78 23.22 10.34
N LEU A 44 9.50 22.42 11.39
CA LEU A 44 10.52 21.69 12.15
C LEU A 44 11.06 20.46 11.41
N ASN A 45 10.32 19.94 10.45
CA ASN A 45 10.66 18.74 9.69
C ASN A 45 10.65 19.03 8.18
N PRO A 46 11.58 19.86 7.67
CA PRO A 46 11.67 20.11 6.24
C PRO A 46 11.88 18.78 5.49
N LEU A 47 11.40 18.73 4.24
CA LEU A 47 11.48 17.51 3.42
C LEU A 47 12.94 17.08 3.21
N PRO A 48 13.39 15.93 3.75
CA PRO A 48 14.74 15.45 3.55
C PRO A 48 14.97 15.04 2.08
N GLY A 49 16.20 15.22 1.57
CA GLY A 49 16.52 14.99 0.16
C GLY A 49 16.20 13.60 -0.37
N ALA A 50 16.23 12.58 0.50
CA ALA A 50 15.93 11.20 0.15
C ALA A 50 14.43 10.87 0.09
N PHE A 51 13.54 11.83 0.35
CA PHE A 51 12.10 11.62 0.38
C PHE A 51 11.39 12.48 -0.66
N SER A 52 10.40 11.93 -1.34
CA SER A 52 9.42 12.68 -2.13
C SER A 52 8.26 13.19 -1.27
N ARG A 53 7.99 12.50 -0.16
CA ARG A 53 7.08 12.87 0.93
C ARG A 53 7.73 12.49 2.25
N PHE A 54 7.59 13.33 3.26
CA PHE A 54 8.01 13.03 4.62
C PHE A 54 6.95 13.51 5.60
N GLY A 55 6.40 12.60 6.37
CA GLY A 55 5.31 12.87 7.31
C GLY A 55 5.41 12.03 8.58
N SER A 56 4.34 12.04 9.37
CA SER A 56 4.24 11.29 10.63
C SER A 56 4.46 9.79 10.44
N PHE A 57 3.90 9.20 9.37
CA PHE A 57 4.15 7.81 8.99
C PHE A 57 5.62 7.54 8.69
N ASP A 58 6.23 8.41 7.89
CA ASP A 58 7.62 8.27 7.48
C ASP A 58 8.57 8.44 8.67
N GLN A 59 8.27 9.38 9.59
CA GLN A 59 9.04 9.57 10.82
C GLN A 59 9.02 8.32 11.70
N LEU A 60 7.85 7.68 11.87
CA LEU A 60 7.74 6.44 12.62
C LEU A 60 8.45 5.29 11.89
N GLN A 61 8.29 5.19 10.56
CA GLN A 61 9.01 4.19 9.76
C GLN A 61 10.53 4.33 9.88
N GLU A 62 11.06 5.57 9.90
CA GLU A 62 12.50 5.81 10.13
C GLU A 62 12.96 5.32 11.50
N ASN A 63 12.15 5.49 12.53
CA ASN A 63 12.44 4.95 13.85
C ASN A 63 12.45 3.42 13.84
N ASN A 64 11.49 2.80 13.15
CA ASN A 64 11.45 1.34 12.99
C ASN A 64 12.65 0.85 12.16
N ASN A 65 13.01 1.52 11.07
CA ASN A 65 14.19 1.19 10.26
C ASN A 65 15.48 1.18 11.09
N LYS A 66 15.67 2.17 11.99
CA LYS A 66 16.83 2.21 12.92
C LYS A 66 16.84 1.04 13.88
N ARG A 67 15.68 0.67 14.44
CA ARG A 67 15.54 -0.49 15.34
C ARG A 67 15.85 -1.80 14.62
N ILE A 68 15.34 -1.96 13.40
CA ILE A 68 15.60 -3.14 12.56
C ILE A 68 17.07 -3.21 12.17
N ASN A 69 17.67 -2.08 11.81
CA ASN A 69 19.11 -2.01 11.54
C ASN A 69 19.95 -2.44 12.76
N THR A 70 19.53 -2.04 13.96
CA THR A 70 20.16 -2.50 15.22
C THR A 70 20.05 -4.02 15.37
N ILE A 71 18.86 -4.60 15.12
CA ILE A 71 18.67 -6.06 15.13
C ILE A 71 19.65 -6.73 14.16
N LEU A 72 19.68 -6.30 12.91
CA LEU A 72 20.52 -6.90 11.86
C LEU A 72 22.03 -6.77 12.18
N THR A 73 22.44 -5.64 12.72
CA THR A 73 23.83 -5.41 13.14
C THR A 73 24.22 -6.34 14.31
N ASP A 74 23.32 -6.56 15.27
CA ASP A 74 23.53 -7.49 16.36
C ASP A 74 23.63 -8.95 15.87
N LEU A 75 22.79 -9.33 14.91
CA LEU A 75 22.83 -10.67 14.30
C LEU A 75 24.15 -10.93 13.57
N LEU A 76 24.68 -9.93 12.88
CA LEU A 76 26.01 -10.02 12.26
C LEU A 76 27.12 -10.26 13.28
N LYS A 77 27.09 -9.54 14.41
CA LYS A 77 28.11 -9.69 15.47
C LYS A 77 28.03 -11.06 16.14
N LYS A 78 26.82 -11.60 16.35
CA LYS A 78 26.59 -12.86 17.04
C LYS A 78 26.92 -14.11 16.22
N GLN A 79 26.94 -13.97 14.88
CA GLN A 79 27.18 -15.06 13.93
C GLN A 79 26.40 -16.34 14.30
N GLY A 80 25.06 -16.29 14.16
CA GLY A 80 24.18 -17.39 14.48
C GLY A 80 24.62 -18.73 13.86
N LYS A 81 24.17 -19.85 14.43
CA LYS A 81 24.46 -21.19 13.92
C LYS A 81 23.99 -21.33 12.48
N GLU A 82 24.77 -22.01 11.65
CA GLU A 82 24.43 -22.28 10.25
C GLU A 82 23.02 -22.90 10.11
N GLY A 83 22.28 -22.46 9.11
CA GLY A 83 20.90 -22.90 8.83
C GLY A 83 19.81 -22.24 9.69
N THR A 84 20.16 -21.49 10.77
CA THR A 84 19.16 -20.78 11.57
C THR A 84 18.64 -19.54 10.85
N THR A 85 17.43 -19.10 11.19
CA THR A 85 16.81 -17.88 10.65
C THR A 85 17.66 -16.65 10.94
N GLU A 86 18.23 -16.54 12.14
CA GLU A 86 19.10 -15.45 12.54
C GLU A 86 20.36 -15.39 11.66
N ARG A 87 20.92 -16.54 11.29
CA ARG A 87 22.05 -16.61 10.37
C ARG A 87 21.68 -16.17 8.98
N LYS A 88 20.54 -16.62 8.44
CA LYS A 88 20.04 -16.23 7.11
C LYS A 88 19.81 -14.72 7.02
N LEU A 89 19.19 -14.11 8.04
CA LEU A 89 18.98 -12.66 8.14
C LEU A 89 20.31 -11.89 8.09
N GLY A 90 21.29 -12.33 8.90
CA GLY A 90 22.62 -11.72 8.97
C GLY A 90 23.38 -11.84 7.65
N ASP A 91 23.43 -13.03 7.05
CA ASP A 91 24.14 -13.28 5.80
C ASP A 91 23.54 -12.49 4.63
N PHE A 92 22.19 -12.44 4.53
CA PHE A 92 21.53 -11.64 3.48
C PHE A 92 21.80 -10.14 3.66
N TYR A 93 21.73 -9.64 4.91
CA TYR A 93 22.07 -8.23 5.19
C TYR A 93 23.52 -7.91 4.86
N LYS A 94 24.47 -8.82 5.17
CA LYS A 94 25.88 -8.66 4.81
C LYS A 94 26.08 -8.55 3.30
N LEU A 95 25.44 -9.43 2.51
CA LEU A 95 25.45 -9.37 1.04
C LEU A 95 24.88 -8.04 0.53
N ALA A 96 23.77 -7.60 1.09
CA ALA A 96 23.13 -6.33 0.73
C ALA A 96 24.00 -5.11 1.04
N MET A 97 24.86 -5.19 2.05
CA MET A 97 25.81 -4.12 2.45
C MET A 97 27.10 -4.13 1.62
N ASP A 98 27.48 -5.26 1.00
CA ASP A 98 28.77 -5.42 0.31
C ASP A 98 28.76 -4.78 -1.10
N SER A 99 28.97 -3.45 -1.13
CA SER A 99 29.08 -2.70 -2.38
C SER A 99 30.38 -2.96 -3.13
N VAL A 100 31.46 -3.25 -2.40
CA VAL A 100 32.75 -3.48 -3.03
C VAL A 100 32.65 -4.69 -3.95
N ARG A 101 32.07 -5.78 -3.44
CA ARG A 101 31.81 -6.98 -4.24
C ARG A 101 30.85 -6.71 -5.37
N ARG A 102 29.70 -6.06 -5.12
CA ARG A 102 28.72 -5.72 -6.17
C ARG A 102 29.30 -4.87 -7.29
N ASN A 103 30.09 -3.84 -6.95
CA ASN A 103 30.72 -3.00 -7.95
C ASN A 103 31.75 -3.75 -8.78
N LYS A 104 32.47 -4.71 -8.17
CA LYS A 104 33.39 -5.61 -8.91
C LYS A 104 32.64 -6.59 -9.81
N GLU A 105 31.52 -7.13 -9.36
CA GLU A 105 30.68 -8.04 -10.16
C GLU A 105 29.96 -7.31 -11.30
N GLY A 106 29.60 -6.02 -11.11
CA GLY A 106 28.88 -5.23 -12.09
C GLY A 106 27.55 -5.89 -12.46
N VAL A 107 27.33 -6.08 -13.76
CA VAL A 107 26.17 -6.78 -14.33
C VAL A 107 26.42 -8.26 -14.60
N SER A 108 27.61 -8.79 -14.25
CA SER A 108 27.98 -10.19 -14.56
C SER A 108 27.01 -11.23 -13.99
N PRO A 109 26.35 -11.04 -12.83
CA PRO A 109 25.42 -12.04 -12.30
C PRO A 109 24.17 -12.27 -13.17
N VAL A 110 23.77 -11.29 -13.98
CA VAL A 110 22.61 -11.41 -14.87
C VAL A 110 22.98 -11.77 -16.31
N LYS A 111 24.25 -11.64 -16.68
CA LYS A 111 24.73 -11.92 -18.03
C LYS A 111 24.37 -13.32 -18.57
N PRO A 112 24.46 -14.42 -17.79
CA PRO A 112 24.08 -15.74 -18.31
C PRO A 112 22.64 -15.77 -18.81
N LEU A 113 21.69 -15.14 -18.07
CA LEU A 113 20.29 -15.03 -18.46
C LEU A 113 20.11 -14.24 -19.76
N LEU A 114 20.73 -13.06 -19.84
CA LEU A 114 20.64 -12.21 -21.04
C LEU A 114 21.27 -12.90 -22.26
N ASN A 115 22.38 -13.62 -22.09
CA ASN A 115 23.01 -14.37 -23.16
C ASN A 115 22.12 -15.51 -23.68
N GLU A 116 21.36 -16.19 -22.82
CA GLU A 116 20.38 -17.20 -23.28
C GLU A 116 19.31 -16.55 -24.16
N MET A 117 18.80 -15.38 -23.78
CA MET A 117 17.79 -14.63 -24.55
C MET A 117 18.35 -14.14 -25.89
N GLU A 118 19.57 -13.60 -25.90
CA GLU A 118 20.25 -13.15 -27.14
C GLU A 118 20.55 -14.30 -28.10
N ASN A 119 20.90 -15.48 -27.57
CA ASN A 119 21.25 -16.66 -28.37
C ASN A 119 20.04 -17.43 -28.91
N ALA A 120 18.81 -17.16 -28.42
CA ALA A 120 17.61 -17.76 -28.98
C ALA A 120 17.42 -17.37 -30.44
N LYS A 121 17.21 -18.36 -31.31
CA LYS A 121 17.21 -18.13 -32.77
C LYS A 121 15.82 -17.86 -33.33
N SER A 122 14.78 -18.27 -32.60
CA SER A 122 13.39 -18.20 -33.06
C SER A 122 12.45 -17.73 -31.98
N LEU A 123 11.24 -17.35 -32.38
CA LEU A 123 10.14 -17.07 -31.43
C LEU A 123 9.85 -18.28 -30.55
N SER A 124 9.93 -19.50 -31.10
CA SER A 124 9.74 -20.74 -30.34
C SER A 124 10.79 -20.92 -29.24
N ASP A 125 12.05 -20.62 -29.50
CA ASP A 125 13.14 -20.68 -28.51
C ASP A 125 12.88 -19.69 -27.37
N LEU A 126 12.46 -18.46 -27.69
CA LEU A 126 12.12 -17.45 -26.72
C LEU A 126 10.89 -17.84 -25.88
N ARG A 127 9.86 -18.46 -26.49
CA ARG A 127 8.73 -19.00 -25.76
C ARG A 127 9.16 -20.12 -24.79
N ALA A 128 10.09 -20.98 -25.18
CA ALA A 128 10.65 -21.98 -24.28
C ALA A 128 11.40 -21.36 -23.11
N LEU A 129 12.15 -20.28 -23.33
CA LEU A 129 12.80 -19.50 -22.26
C LEU A 129 11.78 -18.80 -21.36
N GLN A 130 10.70 -18.26 -21.91
CA GLN A 130 9.61 -17.66 -21.14
C GLN A 130 9.01 -18.68 -20.16
N LEU A 131 8.80 -19.94 -20.60
CA LEU A 131 8.36 -21.02 -19.71
C LEU A 131 9.43 -21.40 -18.68
N LYS A 132 10.71 -21.51 -19.10
CA LYS A 132 11.83 -21.81 -18.19
C LYS A 132 11.93 -20.82 -17.03
N TYR A 133 11.61 -19.56 -17.29
CA TYR A 133 11.66 -18.46 -16.31
C TYR A 133 10.27 -17.96 -15.89
N ALA A 134 9.25 -18.81 -15.96
CA ALA A 134 7.86 -18.46 -15.65
C ALA A 134 7.71 -17.82 -14.26
N SER A 135 8.37 -18.40 -13.24
CA SER A 135 8.36 -17.87 -11.86
C SER A 135 8.91 -16.44 -11.70
N PHE A 136 9.62 -15.92 -12.70
CA PHE A 136 10.09 -14.53 -12.74
C PHE A 136 9.21 -13.64 -13.64
N GLY A 137 8.27 -14.20 -14.38
CA GLY A 137 7.32 -13.48 -15.23
C GLY A 137 7.94 -12.79 -16.45
N TYR A 138 9.18 -13.12 -16.86
CA TYR A 138 9.85 -12.43 -17.95
C TYR A 138 9.11 -12.58 -19.29
N GLY A 139 8.66 -11.43 -19.83
CA GLY A 139 7.90 -11.37 -21.06
C GLY A 139 6.44 -11.83 -20.95
N VAL A 140 5.91 -12.07 -19.76
CA VAL A 140 4.49 -12.36 -19.53
C VAL A 140 3.76 -11.04 -19.23
N PRO A 141 2.82 -10.58 -20.10
CA PRO A 141 2.20 -9.28 -19.95
C PRO A 141 0.87 -9.35 -19.17
N MET A 142 0.81 -10.20 -18.16
CA MET A 142 -0.34 -10.35 -17.27
C MET A 142 0.12 -10.83 -15.90
N GLY A 143 -0.60 -10.45 -14.84
CA GLY A 143 -0.44 -11.02 -13.52
C GLY A 143 -1.36 -12.22 -13.30
N TYR A 144 -0.92 -13.17 -12.48
CA TYR A 144 -1.77 -14.25 -11.99
C TYR A 144 -1.31 -14.70 -10.60
N SER A 145 -2.28 -15.05 -9.76
CA SER A 145 -2.04 -15.52 -8.39
C SER A 145 -3.23 -16.34 -7.88
N PHE A 146 -3.00 -17.17 -6.89
CA PHE A 146 -4.09 -17.81 -6.14
C PHE A 146 -4.51 -16.90 -4.99
N GLU A 147 -5.77 -16.48 -4.99
CA GLU A 147 -6.38 -15.67 -3.94
C GLU A 147 -7.77 -16.17 -3.60
N ALA A 148 -8.39 -15.66 -2.55
CA ALA A 148 -9.75 -16.04 -2.20
C ALA A 148 -10.71 -15.83 -3.39
N ASP A 149 -11.54 -16.82 -3.70
CA ASP A 149 -12.65 -16.68 -4.65
C ASP A 149 -13.70 -15.76 -4.04
N GLU A 150 -13.87 -14.56 -4.58
CA GLU A 150 -14.77 -13.54 -4.02
C GLU A 150 -16.23 -13.99 -3.90
N LYS A 151 -16.67 -15.00 -4.65
CA LYS A 151 -18.00 -15.62 -4.49
C LYS A 151 -18.00 -16.95 -3.71
N ASN A 152 -16.83 -17.38 -3.25
CA ASN A 152 -16.63 -18.49 -2.33
C ASN A 152 -15.39 -18.28 -1.49
N ALA A 153 -15.43 -17.28 -0.62
CA ALA A 153 -14.29 -16.75 0.14
C ALA A 153 -13.58 -17.79 1.05
N LYS A 154 -14.16 -18.98 1.19
CA LYS A 154 -13.53 -20.12 1.90
C LYS A 154 -12.45 -20.83 1.10
N MET A 155 -12.41 -20.66 -0.22
CA MET A 155 -11.49 -21.34 -1.13
C MET A 155 -10.67 -20.37 -1.94
N ASN A 156 -9.41 -20.73 -2.18
CA ASN A 156 -8.57 -20.00 -3.12
C ASN A 156 -8.89 -20.42 -4.56
N ILE A 157 -8.79 -19.48 -5.50
CA ILE A 157 -8.94 -19.67 -6.94
C ILE A 157 -7.81 -18.94 -7.68
N LEU A 158 -7.49 -19.36 -8.89
CA LEU A 158 -6.57 -18.63 -9.75
C LEU A 158 -7.23 -17.33 -10.24
N LEU A 159 -6.64 -16.18 -9.94
CA LEU A 159 -6.98 -14.89 -10.53
C LEU A 159 -6.00 -14.56 -11.64
N ILE A 160 -6.51 -13.99 -12.75
CA ILE A 160 -5.71 -13.46 -13.85
C ILE A 160 -6.10 -12.00 -14.05
N TYR A 161 -5.13 -11.10 -14.03
CA TYR A 161 -5.37 -9.66 -14.01
C TYR A 161 -4.37 -8.90 -14.89
N GLN A 162 -4.71 -7.65 -15.23
CA GLN A 162 -3.84 -6.79 -16.01
C GLN A 162 -2.55 -6.44 -15.26
N ASP A 163 -1.42 -6.55 -15.98
CA ASP A 163 -0.07 -6.22 -15.50
C ASP A 163 0.85 -5.94 -16.70
N GLY A 164 2.12 -5.65 -16.44
CA GLY A 164 3.18 -5.59 -17.45
C GLY A 164 3.61 -4.18 -17.89
N LEU A 165 2.99 -3.11 -17.37
CA LEU A 165 3.43 -1.74 -17.60
C LEU A 165 4.55 -1.34 -16.64
N SER A 166 5.74 -1.04 -17.15
CA SER A 166 6.89 -0.61 -16.34
C SER A 166 6.62 0.65 -15.50
N LEU A 167 5.80 1.58 -15.99
CA LEU A 167 5.38 2.80 -15.29
C LEU A 167 4.13 2.60 -14.42
N GLY A 168 3.54 1.40 -14.43
CA GLY A 168 2.41 1.00 -13.61
C GLY A 168 1.04 1.55 -14.02
N GLN A 169 0.96 2.71 -14.68
CA GLN A 169 -0.28 3.38 -15.05
C GLN A 169 -0.32 3.70 -16.54
N LYS A 170 -1.48 3.43 -17.21
CA LYS A 170 -1.68 3.71 -18.63
C LYS A 170 -1.51 5.19 -18.98
N GLU A 171 -1.85 6.08 -18.05
CA GLU A 171 -1.79 7.53 -18.22
C GLU A 171 -0.39 8.02 -18.56
N TYR A 172 0.68 7.40 -18.03
CA TYR A 172 2.05 7.75 -18.36
C TYR A 172 2.40 7.54 -19.84
N TYR A 173 1.73 6.59 -20.50
CA TYR A 173 1.95 6.29 -21.93
C TYR A 173 1.03 7.09 -22.85
N LEU A 174 -0.15 7.50 -22.40
CA LEU A 174 -1.25 7.98 -23.25
C LEU A 174 -1.57 9.47 -23.08
N ASP A 175 -1.41 10.03 -21.86
CA ASP A 175 -1.72 11.43 -21.61
C ASP A 175 -0.70 12.35 -22.28
N ASN A 176 -1.17 13.55 -22.71
CA ASN A 176 -0.36 14.50 -23.47
C ASN A 176 -0.08 15.81 -22.72
N ASP A 177 -0.39 15.88 -21.41
CA ASP A 177 0.08 17.00 -20.60
C ASP A 177 1.61 17.04 -20.55
N LYS A 178 2.15 18.24 -20.28
CA LYS A 178 3.61 18.45 -20.32
C LYS A 178 4.35 17.54 -19.33
N ALA A 179 3.87 17.43 -18.11
CA ALA A 179 4.56 16.67 -17.06
C ALA A 179 4.62 15.17 -17.40
N THR A 180 3.52 14.60 -17.89
CA THR A 180 3.46 13.20 -18.33
C THR A 180 4.32 12.96 -19.57
N THR A 181 4.33 13.90 -20.52
CA THR A 181 5.18 13.81 -21.72
C THR A 181 6.66 13.86 -21.37
N ASP A 182 7.06 14.72 -20.44
CA ASP A 182 8.45 14.81 -19.96
C ASP A 182 8.89 13.49 -19.28
N ILE A 183 8.04 12.90 -18.45
CA ILE A 183 8.31 11.58 -17.82
C ILE A 183 8.44 10.49 -18.87
N ARG A 184 7.56 10.44 -19.87
CA ARG A 184 7.60 9.45 -20.95
C ARG A 184 8.88 9.56 -21.78
N ASN A 185 9.33 10.79 -22.09
CA ASN A 185 10.59 11.03 -22.78
C ASN A 185 11.79 10.61 -21.93
N ALA A 186 11.79 10.92 -20.64
CA ALA A 186 12.83 10.48 -19.72
C ALA A 186 12.85 8.94 -19.59
N PHE A 187 11.68 8.28 -19.61
CA PHE A 187 11.58 6.83 -19.59
C PHE A 187 12.22 6.18 -20.85
N ARG A 188 11.98 6.73 -22.02
CA ARG A 188 12.66 6.30 -23.24
C ARG A 188 14.18 6.35 -23.10
N GLN A 189 14.70 7.44 -22.56
CA GLN A 189 16.13 7.59 -22.33
C GLN A 189 16.65 6.60 -21.29
N PHE A 190 15.91 6.42 -20.19
CA PHE A 190 16.21 5.45 -19.13
C PHE A 190 16.33 4.02 -19.67
N ILE A 191 15.39 3.57 -20.49
CA ILE A 191 15.44 2.23 -21.12
C ILE A 191 16.74 2.08 -21.92
N ALA A 192 17.07 3.03 -22.79
CA ALA A 192 18.28 2.97 -23.61
C ALA A 192 19.56 2.97 -22.75
N ASN A 193 19.61 3.81 -21.71
CA ASN A 193 20.75 3.88 -20.79
C ASN A 193 20.95 2.55 -20.05
N MET A 194 19.84 1.93 -19.59
CA MET A 194 19.91 0.64 -18.90
C MET A 194 20.45 -0.46 -19.84
N PHE A 195 19.96 -0.56 -21.06
CA PHE A 195 20.54 -1.52 -22.03
C PHE A 195 22.03 -1.31 -22.24
N ARG A 196 22.49 -0.04 -22.35
CA ARG A 196 23.92 0.28 -22.46
C ARG A 196 24.72 -0.18 -21.25
N LEU A 197 24.24 0.10 -20.04
CA LEU A 197 24.88 -0.34 -18.78
C LEU A 197 25.00 -1.86 -18.71
N TYR A 198 24.06 -2.58 -19.30
CA TYR A 198 24.11 -4.05 -19.39
C TYR A 198 24.93 -4.56 -20.58
N GLY A 199 25.62 -3.67 -21.33
CA GLY A 199 26.62 -4.00 -22.33
C GLY A 199 26.09 -4.20 -23.76
N PHE A 200 24.89 -3.73 -24.06
CA PHE A 200 24.37 -3.64 -25.40
C PHE A 200 24.97 -2.43 -26.14
N SER A 201 25.20 -2.54 -27.43
CA SER A 201 25.65 -1.42 -28.26
C SER A 201 24.58 -0.32 -28.34
N ASP A 202 24.97 0.90 -28.73
CA ASP A 202 24.04 2.01 -28.91
C ASP A 202 22.88 1.66 -29.85
N ALA A 203 23.19 1.05 -31.00
CA ALA A 203 22.16 0.66 -31.96
C ALA A 203 21.19 -0.39 -31.39
N GLN A 204 21.72 -1.38 -30.67
CA GLN A 204 20.88 -2.38 -29.97
C GLN A 204 20.01 -1.75 -28.87
N ALA A 205 20.59 -0.89 -28.03
CA ALA A 205 19.91 -0.23 -26.97
C ALA A 205 18.73 0.62 -27.47
N GLU A 206 18.91 1.36 -28.54
CA GLU A 206 17.87 2.16 -29.17
C GLU A 206 16.78 1.32 -29.83
N ALA A 207 17.13 0.27 -30.57
CA ALA A 207 16.17 -0.64 -31.17
C ALA A 207 15.32 -1.36 -30.11
N LYS A 208 15.95 -1.85 -29.02
CA LYS A 208 15.26 -2.51 -27.90
C LYS A 208 14.37 -1.53 -27.13
N ARG A 209 14.83 -0.30 -26.87
CA ARG A 209 13.99 0.77 -26.31
C ARG A 209 12.73 0.98 -27.13
N ASP A 210 12.85 1.10 -28.43
CA ASP A 210 11.71 1.36 -29.31
C ASP A 210 10.74 0.18 -29.35
N ALA A 211 11.25 -1.06 -29.29
CA ALA A 211 10.43 -2.26 -29.19
C ALA A 211 9.64 -2.29 -27.87
N VAL A 212 10.31 -2.05 -26.73
CA VAL A 212 9.66 -1.99 -25.40
C VAL A 212 8.59 -0.89 -25.38
N MET A 213 8.93 0.31 -25.81
CA MET A 213 7.99 1.45 -25.81
C MET A 213 6.77 1.20 -26.70
N ARG A 214 6.96 0.60 -27.88
CA ARG A 214 5.85 0.23 -28.77
C ARG A 214 4.91 -0.75 -28.08
N TYR A 215 5.48 -1.83 -27.54
CA TYR A 215 4.70 -2.86 -26.87
C TYR A 215 3.95 -2.33 -25.64
N GLU A 216 4.64 -1.62 -24.73
CA GLU A 216 4.00 -1.08 -23.52
C GLU A 216 2.95 0.00 -23.83
N THR A 217 3.12 0.77 -24.92
CA THR A 217 2.07 1.71 -25.38
C THR A 217 0.82 0.95 -25.86
N MET A 218 0.98 -0.14 -26.61
CA MET A 218 -0.15 -0.97 -27.01
C MET A 218 -0.82 -1.66 -25.81
N LEU A 219 -0.03 -2.10 -24.85
CA LEU A 219 -0.54 -2.67 -23.60
C LEU A 219 -1.32 -1.63 -22.78
N ALA A 220 -0.82 -0.38 -22.74
CA ALA A 220 -1.51 0.73 -22.07
C ALA A 220 -2.88 1.05 -22.70
N LEU A 221 -2.99 0.96 -24.03
CA LEU A 221 -4.24 1.19 -24.75
C LEU A 221 -5.35 0.20 -24.37
N ILE A 222 -5.00 -1.03 -24.02
CA ILE A 222 -5.95 -2.07 -23.61
C ILE A 222 -6.12 -2.18 -22.10
N SER A 223 -5.32 -1.44 -21.32
CA SER A 223 -5.39 -1.44 -19.85
C SER A 223 -6.50 -0.53 -19.33
N LYS A 224 -7.09 -0.89 -18.21
CA LYS A 224 -7.95 -0.03 -17.40
C LYS A 224 -7.11 0.90 -16.54
N SER A 225 -7.64 2.10 -16.24
CA SER A 225 -7.09 3.02 -15.23
C SER A 225 -7.30 2.47 -13.80
N ARG A 226 -6.60 3.03 -12.83
CA ARG A 226 -6.80 2.67 -11.41
C ARG A 226 -8.21 2.94 -10.93
N THR A 227 -8.86 3.99 -11.41
CA THR A 227 -10.27 4.29 -11.10
C THR A 227 -11.20 3.23 -11.67
N GLU A 228 -11.02 2.81 -12.93
CA GLU A 228 -11.83 1.77 -13.56
C GLU A 228 -11.66 0.39 -12.90
N LEU A 229 -10.48 0.12 -12.31
CA LEU A 229 -10.21 -1.14 -11.59
C LEU A 229 -10.94 -1.22 -10.23
N ARG A 230 -11.57 -0.16 -9.75
CA ARG A 230 -12.31 -0.17 -8.49
C ARG A 230 -13.66 -0.88 -8.56
N ASP A 231 -14.18 -1.14 -9.74
CA ASP A 231 -15.42 -1.88 -9.94
C ASP A 231 -15.20 -3.37 -9.66
N VAL A 232 -15.50 -3.79 -8.44
CA VAL A 232 -15.28 -5.17 -7.97
C VAL A 232 -16.14 -6.18 -8.72
N GLU A 233 -17.38 -5.82 -9.08
CA GLU A 233 -18.29 -6.70 -9.80
C GLU A 233 -17.81 -6.94 -11.24
N ALA A 234 -17.38 -5.87 -11.93
CA ALA A 234 -16.83 -5.96 -13.27
C ALA A 234 -15.51 -6.76 -13.33
N ASN A 235 -14.79 -6.86 -12.21
CA ASN A 235 -13.56 -7.64 -12.11
C ASN A 235 -13.79 -9.13 -11.84
N TYR A 236 -15.02 -9.58 -11.60
CA TYR A 236 -15.30 -10.99 -11.33
C TYR A 236 -15.89 -11.71 -12.55
N ASN A 237 -15.03 -12.34 -13.35
CA ASN A 237 -15.44 -13.09 -14.55
C ASN A 237 -14.91 -14.52 -14.45
N LYS A 238 -15.68 -15.40 -13.79
CA LYS A 238 -15.31 -16.80 -13.59
C LYS A 238 -15.50 -17.59 -14.88
N MET A 239 -14.52 -18.40 -15.24
CA MET A 239 -14.57 -19.28 -16.39
C MET A 239 -13.78 -20.57 -16.17
N THR A 240 -14.05 -21.56 -17.02
CA THR A 240 -13.29 -22.81 -17.06
C THR A 240 -12.01 -22.67 -17.89
N LEU A 241 -11.07 -23.59 -17.71
CA LEU A 241 -9.86 -23.65 -18.52
C LEU A 241 -10.18 -23.90 -20.02
N ALA A 242 -11.24 -24.64 -20.31
CA ALA A 242 -11.69 -24.87 -21.69
C ALA A 242 -12.15 -23.56 -22.35
N GLU A 243 -13.02 -22.81 -21.67
CA GLU A 243 -13.47 -21.47 -22.13
C GLU A 243 -12.31 -20.49 -22.25
N PHE A 244 -11.34 -20.52 -21.34
CA PHE A 244 -10.14 -19.70 -21.42
C PHE A 244 -9.35 -19.99 -22.69
N LYS A 245 -9.06 -21.26 -22.98
CA LYS A 245 -8.33 -21.68 -24.17
C LYS A 245 -9.06 -21.34 -25.48
N GLU A 246 -10.38 -21.39 -25.48
CA GLU A 246 -11.20 -20.99 -26.64
C GLU A 246 -11.13 -19.47 -26.86
N LYS A 247 -11.24 -18.67 -25.78
CA LYS A 247 -11.26 -17.20 -25.86
C LYS A 247 -9.87 -16.59 -26.08
N TYR A 248 -8.82 -17.22 -25.54
CA TYR A 248 -7.44 -16.70 -25.52
C TYR A 248 -6.44 -17.76 -25.98
N PRO A 249 -6.55 -18.25 -27.24
CA PRO A 249 -5.79 -19.39 -27.73
C PRO A 249 -4.28 -19.18 -27.83
N ASN A 250 -3.81 -17.91 -27.84
CA ASN A 250 -2.41 -17.57 -27.95
C ASN A 250 -1.72 -17.37 -26.58
N ILE A 251 -2.49 -17.37 -25.48
CA ILE A 251 -1.93 -17.28 -24.13
C ILE A 251 -1.68 -18.69 -23.58
N PRO A 252 -0.40 -19.09 -23.35
CA PRO A 252 -0.05 -20.46 -22.95
C PRO A 252 -0.21 -20.69 -21.44
N LEU A 253 -1.41 -20.42 -20.90
CA LEU A 253 -1.65 -20.47 -19.45
C LEU A 253 -1.31 -21.81 -18.81
N GLU A 254 -1.73 -22.93 -19.44
CA GLU A 254 -1.47 -24.27 -18.91
C GLU A 254 0.01 -24.61 -18.91
N GLN A 255 0.74 -24.19 -19.97
CA GLN A 255 2.19 -24.39 -20.04
C GLN A 255 2.93 -23.55 -18.99
N LEU A 256 2.52 -22.29 -18.76
CA LEU A 256 3.05 -21.45 -17.70
C LEU A 256 2.81 -22.07 -16.33
N ALA A 257 1.58 -22.47 -16.04
CA ALA A 257 1.22 -23.15 -14.80
C ALA A 257 2.04 -24.42 -14.56
N ASN A 258 2.16 -25.29 -15.58
CA ASN A 258 2.97 -26.50 -15.49
C ASN A 258 4.46 -26.21 -15.25
N ALA A 259 5.00 -25.17 -15.86
CA ALA A 259 6.39 -24.75 -15.67
C ALA A 259 6.68 -24.28 -14.23
N GLU A 260 5.67 -23.75 -13.54
CA GLU A 260 5.75 -23.37 -12.12
C GLU A 260 5.37 -24.51 -11.17
N GLY A 261 5.08 -25.69 -11.68
CA GLY A 261 4.67 -26.84 -10.86
C GLY A 261 3.23 -26.79 -10.37
N ILE A 262 2.40 -25.90 -10.94
CA ILE A 262 0.97 -25.84 -10.65
C ILE A 262 0.28 -26.99 -11.36
N LYS A 263 -0.42 -27.85 -10.59
CA LYS A 263 -1.16 -28.97 -11.16
C LYS A 263 -2.36 -28.47 -11.97
N SER A 264 -2.63 -29.13 -13.10
CA SER A 264 -3.76 -28.80 -13.98
C SER A 264 -5.11 -28.82 -13.25
N GLU A 265 -5.27 -29.66 -12.25
CA GLU A 265 -6.50 -29.72 -11.43
C GLU A 265 -6.81 -28.43 -10.68
N TYR A 266 -5.81 -27.59 -10.37
CA TYR A 266 -5.97 -26.33 -9.63
C TYR A 266 -6.33 -25.14 -10.52
N ILE A 267 -6.22 -25.29 -11.84
CA ILE A 267 -6.54 -24.26 -12.83
C ILE A 267 -7.75 -24.60 -13.70
N GLN A 268 -8.57 -25.60 -13.30
CA GLN A 268 -9.77 -25.98 -14.06
C GLN A 268 -10.82 -24.87 -14.09
N THR A 269 -10.82 -24.01 -13.09
CA THR A 269 -11.61 -22.77 -13.04
C THR A 269 -10.76 -21.62 -12.57
N MET A 270 -11.05 -20.42 -13.06
CA MET A 270 -10.33 -19.20 -12.72
C MET A 270 -11.24 -17.98 -12.80
N VAL A 271 -10.79 -16.87 -12.24
CA VAL A 271 -11.41 -15.55 -12.43
C VAL A 271 -10.51 -14.72 -13.31
N VAL A 272 -11.01 -14.27 -14.45
CA VAL A 272 -10.35 -13.28 -15.31
C VAL A 272 -10.85 -11.89 -14.93
N CYS A 273 -9.99 -11.11 -14.28
CA CYS A 273 -10.42 -9.82 -13.75
C CYS A 273 -10.73 -8.79 -14.83
N GLN A 274 -9.97 -8.77 -15.91
CA GLN A 274 -10.18 -7.83 -17.03
C GLN A 274 -10.22 -8.58 -18.38
N PRO A 275 -11.37 -9.15 -18.78
CA PRO A 275 -11.48 -9.94 -20.01
C PRO A 275 -11.07 -9.20 -21.29
N ALA A 276 -11.41 -7.90 -21.40
CA ALA A 276 -11.04 -7.10 -22.57
C ALA A 276 -9.52 -6.88 -22.67
N PHE A 277 -8.84 -6.68 -21.53
CA PHE A 277 -7.38 -6.62 -21.49
C PHE A 277 -6.78 -7.93 -21.97
N LEU A 278 -7.26 -9.05 -21.48
CA LEU A 278 -6.72 -10.38 -21.83
C LEU A 278 -6.95 -10.72 -23.31
N ALA A 279 -8.08 -10.31 -23.90
CA ALA A 279 -8.32 -10.41 -25.33
C ALA A 279 -7.32 -9.58 -26.16
N GLY A 280 -6.96 -8.40 -25.66
CA GLY A 280 -5.92 -7.56 -26.26
C GLY A 280 -4.53 -8.20 -26.14
N VAL A 281 -4.19 -8.78 -24.99
CA VAL A 281 -2.94 -9.53 -24.77
C VAL A 281 -2.86 -10.74 -25.69
N ASP A 282 -3.93 -11.50 -25.86
CA ASP A 282 -3.99 -12.63 -26.79
C ASP A 282 -3.66 -12.21 -28.23
N LYS A 283 -4.28 -11.09 -28.67
CA LYS A 283 -3.99 -10.51 -30.01
C LYS A 283 -2.53 -10.05 -30.12
N LEU A 284 -2.00 -9.34 -29.11
CA LEU A 284 -0.58 -8.93 -29.11
C LEU A 284 0.33 -10.14 -29.20
N THR A 285 0.06 -11.19 -28.43
CA THR A 285 0.84 -12.43 -28.43
C THR A 285 0.83 -13.13 -29.79
N SER A 286 -0.30 -13.10 -30.52
CA SER A 286 -0.43 -13.71 -31.84
C SER A 286 0.39 -13.02 -32.93
N THR A 287 0.69 -11.74 -32.76
CA THR A 287 1.41 -10.92 -33.76
C THR A 287 2.85 -10.57 -33.35
N GLU A 288 3.25 -10.94 -32.12
CA GLU A 288 4.55 -10.60 -31.55
C GLU A 288 5.69 -11.26 -32.32
N THR A 289 6.70 -10.48 -32.67
CA THR A 289 7.94 -10.97 -33.32
C THR A 289 8.92 -11.50 -32.27
N ALA A 290 9.90 -12.30 -32.72
CA ALA A 290 10.98 -12.77 -31.85
C ALA A 290 11.78 -11.61 -31.25
N GLU A 291 11.99 -10.54 -32.02
CA GLU A 291 12.74 -9.35 -31.56
C GLU A 291 11.99 -8.59 -30.46
N GLU A 292 10.67 -8.45 -30.61
CA GLU A 292 9.82 -7.80 -29.60
C GLU A 292 9.76 -8.60 -28.29
N LEU A 293 9.54 -9.92 -28.37
CA LEU A 293 9.54 -10.78 -27.19
C LEU A 293 10.89 -10.77 -26.49
N ARG A 294 12.01 -10.87 -27.26
CA ARG A 294 13.35 -10.81 -26.70
C ARG A 294 13.59 -9.49 -25.97
N ALA A 295 13.29 -8.36 -26.61
CA ALA A 295 13.49 -7.05 -25.99
C ALA A 295 12.69 -6.89 -24.69
N ARG A 296 11.47 -7.41 -24.64
CA ARG A 296 10.64 -7.39 -23.41
C ARG A 296 11.19 -8.29 -22.31
N MET A 297 11.58 -9.52 -22.63
CA MET A 297 12.17 -10.44 -21.67
C MET A 297 13.45 -9.88 -21.05
N GLU A 298 14.33 -9.33 -21.89
CA GLU A 298 15.55 -8.68 -21.45
C GLU A 298 15.27 -7.44 -20.62
N TRP A 299 14.33 -6.60 -21.04
CA TRP A 299 13.91 -5.42 -20.29
C TRP A 299 13.37 -5.78 -18.89
N ASN A 300 12.50 -6.79 -18.79
CA ASN A 300 12.01 -7.26 -17.51
C ASN A 300 13.14 -7.78 -16.61
N ALA A 301 14.10 -8.53 -17.16
CA ALA A 301 15.26 -9.02 -16.40
C ALA A 301 16.18 -7.88 -15.94
N ILE A 302 16.44 -6.89 -16.81
CA ILE A 302 17.21 -5.69 -16.50
C ILE A 302 16.54 -4.89 -15.38
N LEU A 303 15.26 -4.58 -15.52
CA LEU A 303 14.51 -3.80 -14.55
C LEU A 303 14.43 -4.52 -13.18
N ALA A 304 14.16 -5.82 -13.20
CA ALA A 304 14.08 -6.64 -11.97
C ALA A 304 15.42 -6.75 -11.24
N SER A 305 16.57 -6.69 -11.95
CA SER A 305 17.91 -6.81 -11.37
C SER A 305 18.52 -5.48 -10.90
N ALA A 306 18.03 -4.35 -11.39
CA ALA A 306 18.67 -3.03 -11.26
C ALA A 306 19.01 -2.61 -9.82
N ASN A 307 18.19 -3.00 -8.86
CA ASN A 307 18.38 -2.64 -7.45
C ASN A 307 19.42 -3.51 -6.70
N TYR A 308 19.93 -4.55 -7.35
CA TYR A 308 20.76 -5.59 -6.73
C TYR A 308 22.17 -5.69 -7.30
N LEU A 309 22.50 -4.84 -8.27
CA LEU A 309 23.78 -4.82 -8.99
C LEU A 309 24.64 -3.62 -8.58
N SER A 310 25.57 -3.21 -9.44
CA SER A 310 26.52 -2.12 -9.16
C SER A 310 25.87 -0.75 -8.92
N ASP A 311 26.63 0.15 -8.33
CA ASP A 311 26.14 1.46 -7.93
C ASP A 311 25.79 2.36 -9.14
N ASP A 312 26.40 2.18 -10.32
CA ASP A 312 26.06 2.88 -11.56
C ASP A 312 24.69 2.45 -12.11
N VAL A 313 24.39 1.16 -12.11
CA VAL A 313 23.06 0.63 -12.47
C VAL A 313 21.99 1.13 -11.49
N ARG A 314 22.28 1.09 -10.19
CA ARG A 314 21.38 1.62 -9.16
C ARG A 314 21.16 3.12 -9.32
N ALA A 315 22.19 3.88 -9.65
CA ALA A 315 22.11 5.33 -9.84
C ALA A 315 21.18 5.68 -11.00
N GLU A 316 21.25 4.96 -12.13
CA GLU A 316 20.36 5.18 -13.27
C GLU A 316 18.90 4.85 -12.90
N TYR A 317 18.66 3.75 -12.17
CA TYR A 317 17.34 3.41 -11.66
C TYR A 317 16.79 4.50 -10.72
N PHE A 318 17.60 4.99 -9.79
CA PHE A 318 17.22 6.08 -8.88
C PHE A 318 16.91 7.38 -9.64
N ASN A 319 17.76 7.74 -10.61
CA ASN A 319 17.59 8.97 -11.39
C ASN A 319 16.25 9.01 -12.11
N PHE A 320 15.75 7.88 -12.57
CA PHE A 320 14.45 7.83 -13.22
C PHE A 320 13.30 7.68 -12.20
N PHE A 321 13.21 6.57 -11.47
CA PHE A 321 12.05 6.25 -10.65
C PHE A 321 11.88 7.14 -9.40
N SER A 322 12.99 7.63 -8.84
CA SER A 322 12.94 8.44 -7.63
C SER A 322 13.07 9.93 -7.94
N LYS A 323 14.12 10.32 -8.67
CA LYS A 323 14.39 11.74 -8.93
C LYS A 323 13.42 12.32 -9.97
N THR A 324 13.28 11.70 -11.14
CA THR A 324 12.43 12.23 -12.23
C THR A 324 10.95 12.05 -11.93
N MET A 325 10.52 10.85 -11.53
CA MET A 325 9.10 10.60 -11.30
C MET A 325 8.56 11.20 -10.02
N ARG A 326 9.36 11.28 -8.94
CA ARG A 326 8.89 11.65 -7.61
C ARG A 326 9.56 12.90 -7.00
N GLY A 327 10.61 13.41 -7.63
CA GLY A 327 11.27 14.64 -7.18
C GLY A 327 12.20 14.48 -5.98
N THR A 328 12.66 13.27 -5.64
CA THR A 328 13.69 13.05 -4.62
C THR A 328 15.04 13.60 -5.11
N LYS A 329 15.88 14.06 -4.19
CA LYS A 329 17.17 14.67 -4.52
C LYS A 329 18.34 13.69 -4.38
N GLU A 330 18.26 12.74 -3.45
CA GLU A 330 19.32 11.80 -3.11
C GLU A 330 18.73 10.41 -2.77
N ASP A 331 19.52 9.35 -2.96
CA ASP A 331 19.09 7.99 -2.65
C ASP A 331 19.22 7.72 -1.13
N TYR A 332 18.48 6.73 -0.65
CA TYR A 332 18.63 6.27 0.73
C TYR A 332 20.05 5.75 0.99
N PRO A 333 20.56 5.96 2.22
CA PRO A 333 21.83 5.38 2.61
C PRO A 333 21.78 3.85 2.52
N ARG A 334 22.92 3.25 2.20
CA ARG A 334 23.02 1.80 1.91
C ARG A 334 22.43 0.90 3.01
N TRP A 335 22.72 1.20 4.27
CA TRP A 335 22.19 0.43 5.38
C TRP A 335 20.65 0.38 5.36
N LYS A 336 20.00 1.48 5.02
CA LYS A 336 18.54 1.56 4.96
C LYS A 336 18.00 0.73 3.79
N ARG A 337 18.61 0.83 2.62
CA ARG A 337 18.25 0.01 1.45
C ARG A 337 18.45 -1.48 1.75
N ALA A 338 19.57 -1.85 2.40
CA ALA A 338 19.83 -3.23 2.83
C ALA A 338 18.79 -3.73 3.83
N THR A 339 18.44 -2.93 4.83
CA THR A 339 17.37 -3.22 5.80
C THR A 339 16.04 -3.49 5.11
N GLN A 340 15.63 -2.60 4.19
CA GLN A 340 14.38 -2.77 3.43
C GLN A 340 14.36 -4.04 2.58
N GLN A 341 15.51 -4.47 2.06
CA GLN A 341 15.58 -5.72 1.30
C GLN A 341 15.49 -6.96 2.21
N VAL A 342 16.06 -6.94 3.42
CA VAL A 342 15.83 -8.01 4.41
C VAL A 342 14.35 -8.07 4.79
N GLU A 343 13.71 -6.93 5.01
CA GLU A 343 12.26 -6.87 5.28
C GLU A 343 11.43 -7.44 4.14
N LYS A 344 11.79 -7.12 2.91
CA LYS A 344 11.09 -7.65 1.72
C LYS A 344 11.20 -9.17 1.60
N GLN A 345 12.39 -9.73 1.91
CA GLN A 345 12.66 -11.15 1.69
C GLN A 345 12.34 -12.05 2.91
N MET A 346 12.49 -11.52 4.13
CA MET A 346 12.33 -12.30 5.38
C MET A 346 11.64 -11.46 6.47
N GLY A 347 10.67 -10.63 6.08
CA GLY A 347 10.09 -9.60 6.94
C GLY A 347 9.37 -10.15 8.16
N GLU A 348 8.66 -11.27 8.05
CA GLU A 348 7.94 -11.85 9.18
C GLU A 348 8.90 -12.42 10.23
N ALA A 349 9.98 -13.08 9.79
CA ALA A 349 11.01 -13.58 10.69
C ALA A 349 11.76 -12.44 11.43
N LEU A 350 12.02 -11.35 10.72
CA LEU A 350 12.57 -10.12 11.29
C LEU A 350 11.58 -9.48 12.27
N GLY A 351 10.29 -9.46 11.90
CA GLY A 351 9.20 -8.96 12.72
C GLY A 351 9.03 -9.68 14.05
N ARG A 352 9.30 -10.99 14.09
CA ARG A 352 9.33 -11.74 15.35
C ARG A 352 10.34 -11.17 16.32
N ILE A 353 11.58 -10.98 15.89
CA ILE A 353 12.66 -10.41 16.72
C ILE A 353 12.34 -8.96 17.11
N TYR A 354 11.74 -8.20 16.18
CA TYR A 354 11.29 -6.84 16.45
C TYR A 354 10.26 -6.79 17.57
N CYS A 355 9.22 -7.63 17.52
CA CYS A 355 8.18 -7.67 18.55
C CYS A 355 8.71 -8.12 19.91
N GLU A 356 9.58 -9.13 19.95
CA GLU A 356 10.24 -9.58 21.19
C GLU A 356 11.03 -8.45 21.87
N ARG A 357 11.61 -7.52 21.10
CA ARG A 357 12.42 -6.41 21.66
C ARG A 357 11.63 -5.15 21.96
N TYR A 358 10.60 -4.83 21.14
CA TYR A 358 10.03 -3.47 21.10
C TYR A 358 8.52 -3.38 21.27
N PHE A 359 7.79 -4.50 21.32
CA PHE A 359 6.35 -4.48 21.47
C PHE A 359 5.88 -5.14 22.78
N PRO A 360 5.53 -4.34 23.80
CA PRO A 360 5.09 -4.88 25.08
C PRO A 360 3.63 -5.41 25.02
N ALA A 361 3.36 -6.51 25.74
CA ALA A 361 2.04 -7.14 25.81
C ALA A 361 0.93 -6.18 26.31
N THR A 362 1.27 -5.19 27.14
CA THR A 362 0.34 -4.17 27.63
C THR A 362 -0.22 -3.29 26.51
N SER A 363 0.56 -3.01 25.48
CA SER A 363 0.10 -2.25 24.30
C SER A 363 -0.93 -3.04 23.51
N LYS A 364 -0.73 -4.35 23.33
CA LYS A 364 -1.69 -5.24 22.65
C LYS A 364 -3.05 -5.20 23.34
N LYS A 365 -3.08 -5.39 24.67
CA LYS A 365 -4.33 -5.38 25.43
C LYS A 365 -5.08 -4.05 25.31
N ARG A 366 -4.39 -2.91 25.44
CA ARG A 366 -5.03 -1.59 25.36
C ARG A 366 -5.61 -1.35 23.96
N MET A 367 -4.96 -1.85 22.92
CA MET A 367 -5.49 -1.81 21.54
C MET A 367 -6.75 -2.65 21.39
N GLU A 368 -6.78 -3.86 21.94
CA GLU A 368 -7.96 -4.73 21.93
C GLU A 368 -9.16 -4.05 22.63
N ASP A 369 -8.92 -3.37 23.75
CA ASP A 369 -9.95 -2.60 24.46
C ASP A 369 -10.46 -1.42 23.62
N LEU A 370 -9.59 -0.67 22.94
CA LEU A 370 -9.97 0.41 22.01
C LEU A 370 -10.81 -0.12 20.85
N ILE A 371 -10.37 -1.20 20.19
CA ILE A 371 -11.11 -1.82 19.08
C ILE A 371 -12.52 -2.17 19.51
N LYS A 372 -12.67 -2.81 20.66
CA LYS A 372 -13.98 -3.19 21.20
C LYS A 372 -14.89 -1.98 21.46
N ASN A 373 -14.35 -0.88 21.96
CA ASN A 373 -15.12 0.35 22.16
C ASN A 373 -15.58 0.95 20.83
N LEU A 374 -14.75 0.87 19.78
CA LEU A 374 -15.10 1.34 18.45
C LEU A 374 -16.12 0.42 17.75
N GLU A 375 -16.06 -0.90 17.96
CA GLU A 375 -17.09 -1.84 17.49
C GLU A 375 -18.46 -1.49 18.06
N VAL A 376 -18.53 -1.21 19.37
CA VAL A 376 -19.77 -0.75 20.03
C VAL A 376 -20.25 0.56 19.42
N SER A 377 -19.34 1.52 19.23
CA SER A 377 -19.66 2.82 18.64
C SER A 377 -20.20 2.69 17.22
N LEU A 378 -19.55 1.91 16.36
CA LEU A 378 -20.03 1.68 14.99
C LEU A 378 -21.38 0.99 14.95
N ALA A 379 -21.62 0.01 15.84
CA ALA A 379 -22.93 -0.65 15.95
C ALA A 379 -24.03 0.33 16.32
N GLU A 380 -23.79 1.26 17.26
CA GLU A 380 -24.75 2.30 17.62
C GLU A 380 -25.05 3.25 16.46
N ARG A 381 -24.03 3.65 15.73
CA ARG A 381 -24.16 4.55 14.58
C ARG A 381 -24.92 3.88 13.43
N ILE A 382 -24.67 2.61 13.13
CA ILE A 382 -25.45 1.84 12.14
C ILE A 382 -26.93 1.81 12.54
N LYS A 383 -27.24 1.52 13.81
CA LYS A 383 -28.63 1.50 14.32
C LYS A 383 -29.33 2.84 14.19
N ALA A 384 -28.59 3.93 14.35
CA ALA A 384 -29.13 5.29 14.35
C ALA A 384 -29.40 5.87 12.93
N GLN A 385 -28.95 5.20 11.86
CA GLN A 385 -29.13 5.71 10.50
C GLN A 385 -30.60 5.73 10.11
N ASP A 386 -31.07 6.87 9.64
CA ASP A 386 -32.45 7.09 9.18
C ASP A 386 -32.68 6.74 7.70
N TRP A 387 -31.61 6.68 6.92
CA TRP A 387 -31.64 6.40 5.48
C TRP A 387 -31.54 4.91 5.12
N MET A 388 -31.17 4.06 6.08
CA MET A 388 -30.91 2.63 5.92
C MET A 388 -32.10 1.82 6.45
N SER A 389 -32.57 0.85 5.70
CA SER A 389 -33.66 -0.07 6.11
C SER A 389 -33.19 -0.97 7.28
N GLU A 390 -34.17 -1.46 8.07
CA GLU A 390 -33.88 -2.38 9.18
C GLU A 390 -33.25 -3.70 8.68
N ALA A 391 -33.56 -4.15 7.47
CA ALA A 391 -32.94 -5.34 6.88
C ALA A 391 -31.44 -5.14 6.66
N THR A 392 -31.05 -4.01 6.04
CA THR A 392 -29.65 -3.66 5.79
C THR A 392 -28.91 -3.39 7.11
N LYS A 393 -29.53 -2.69 8.07
CA LYS A 393 -28.94 -2.50 9.41
C LYS A 393 -28.62 -3.82 10.10
N LYS A 394 -29.56 -4.77 10.06
CA LYS A 394 -29.36 -6.10 10.65
C LYS A 394 -28.16 -6.82 10.01
N ALA A 395 -28.09 -6.86 8.67
CA ALA A 395 -26.99 -7.49 7.96
C ALA A 395 -25.64 -6.78 8.25
N ALA A 396 -25.63 -5.45 8.30
CA ALA A 396 -24.44 -4.66 8.66
C ALA A 396 -23.93 -4.99 10.08
N LEU A 397 -24.85 -5.11 11.06
CA LEU A 397 -24.50 -5.49 12.43
C LEU A 397 -24.00 -6.93 12.52
N GLU A 398 -24.57 -7.87 11.74
CA GLU A 398 -24.06 -9.24 11.64
C GLU A 398 -22.64 -9.24 11.06
N LYS A 399 -22.37 -8.46 10.00
CA LYS A 399 -21.04 -8.33 9.41
C LYS A 399 -20.03 -7.75 10.41
N LEU A 400 -20.39 -6.69 11.12
CA LEU A 400 -19.54 -6.10 12.16
C LEU A 400 -19.21 -7.12 13.26
N SER A 401 -20.18 -7.93 13.69
CA SER A 401 -19.99 -8.92 14.75
C SER A 401 -19.05 -10.08 14.37
N THR A 402 -18.75 -10.24 13.08
CA THR A 402 -17.87 -11.29 12.54
C THR A 402 -16.50 -10.78 12.13
N PHE A 403 -16.15 -9.53 12.44
CA PHE A 403 -14.82 -9.01 12.16
C PHE A 403 -13.76 -9.87 12.83
N TYR A 404 -12.77 -10.32 12.00
CA TYR A 404 -11.60 -11.04 12.50
C TYR A 404 -10.50 -10.03 12.84
N VAL A 405 -10.22 -9.88 14.12
CA VAL A 405 -9.32 -8.83 14.64
C VAL A 405 -7.91 -9.37 14.83
N LYS A 406 -6.93 -8.72 14.20
CA LYS A 406 -5.49 -9.02 14.30
C LYS A 406 -4.74 -7.84 14.89
N VAL A 407 -4.01 -8.06 16.02
CA VAL A 407 -3.26 -7.00 16.71
C VAL A 407 -1.85 -7.45 17.03
N GLY A 408 -0.88 -6.61 16.64
CA GLY A 408 0.52 -6.74 16.99
C GLY A 408 1.30 -7.67 16.08
N TYR A 409 1.09 -8.98 16.18
CA TYR A 409 1.83 -10.01 15.45
C TYR A 409 1.04 -11.32 15.32
N PRO A 410 1.38 -12.19 14.33
CA PRO A 410 0.67 -13.45 14.11
C PRO A 410 0.94 -14.47 15.22
N ASN A 411 -0.04 -15.34 15.46
CA ASN A 411 0.10 -16.43 16.43
C ASN A 411 1.06 -17.53 15.97
N LYS A 412 1.20 -17.70 14.65
CA LYS A 412 2.08 -18.69 14.02
C LYS A 412 3.02 -17.98 13.05
N TRP A 413 4.31 -18.21 13.22
CA TRP A 413 5.36 -17.64 12.38
C TRP A 413 5.63 -18.50 11.15
N LYS A 414 5.98 -17.86 10.03
CA LYS A 414 6.35 -18.53 8.79
C LYS A 414 7.61 -19.36 8.97
N ASP A 415 7.57 -20.61 8.53
CA ASP A 415 8.74 -21.49 8.48
C ASP A 415 9.62 -21.15 7.27
N LEU A 416 10.85 -20.74 7.54
CA LEU A 416 11.88 -20.44 6.53
C LEU A 416 12.94 -21.55 6.44
N SER A 417 12.72 -22.74 6.98
CA SER A 417 13.71 -23.84 6.99
C SER A 417 14.21 -24.17 5.58
N GLN A 418 13.33 -24.13 4.58
CA GLN A 418 13.64 -24.43 3.19
C GLN A 418 14.28 -23.26 2.41
N LEU A 419 14.21 -22.04 2.91
CA LEU A 419 14.88 -20.90 2.30
C LEU A 419 16.40 -21.01 2.56
N THR A 420 17.20 -20.90 1.52
CA THR A 420 18.67 -20.91 1.63
C THR A 420 19.24 -19.54 1.26
N ILE A 421 20.22 -19.07 2.04
CA ILE A 421 21.05 -17.91 1.70
C ILE A 421 22.48 -18.41 1.59
N ASP A 422 23.09 -18.24 0.41
CA ASP A 422 24.43 -18.69 0.11
C ASP A 422 25.39 -17.49 -0.05
N PRO A 423 26.24 -17.19 0.95
CA PRO A 423 27.18 -16.06 0.88
C PRO A 423 28.24 -16.18 -0.23
N SER A 424 28.44 -17.36 -0.82
CA SER A 424 29.38 -17.56 -1.93
C SER A 424 28.82 -17.02 -3.26
N LYS A 425 27.47 -17.01 -3.42
CA LYS A 425 26.77 -16.45 -4.56
C LYS A 425 26.64 -14.94 -4.46
N SER A 426 26.39 -14.28 -5.59
CA SER A 426 26.14 -12.85 -5.64
C SER A 426 24.88 -12.45 -4.85
N TYR A 427 24.77 -11.17 -4.52
CA TYR A 427 23.57 -10.64 -3.89
C TYR A 427 22.34 -10.85 -4.76
N TYR A 428 22.44 -10.62 -6.07
CA TYR A 428 21.34 -10.83 -7.02
C TYR A 428 20.87 -12.29 -7.07
N GLU A 429 21.77 -13.27 -7.12
CA GLU A 429 21.43 -14.71 -7.10
C GLU A 429 20.69 -15.11 -5.81
N ASN A 430 21.08 -14.54 -4.66
CA ASN A 430 20.36 -14.77 -3.40
C ASN A 430 18.96 -14.16 -3.40
N VAL A 431 18.78 -12.97 -4.02
CA VAL A 431 17.46 -12.38 -4.22
C VAL A 431 16.58 -13.27 -5.12
N GLN A 432 17.14 -13.79 -6.21
CA GLN A 432 16.40 -14.74 -7.07
C GLN A 432 16.02 -16.02 -6.32
N THR A 433 16.89 -16.53 -5.45
CA THR A 433 16.58 -17.69 -4.60
C THR A 433 15.39 -17.38 -3.67
N CYS A 434 15.36 -16.19 -3.06
CA CYS A 434 14.23 -15.76 -2.24
C CYS A 434 12.94 -15.63 -3.06
N GLN A 435 13.00 -15.00 -4.23
CA GLN A 435 11.83 -14.83 -5.11
C GLN A 435 11.25 -16.18 -5.53
N LYS A 436 12.09 -17.11 -5.94
CA LYS A 436 11.67 -18.48 -6.28
C LYS A 436 11.02 -19.18 -5.09
N PHE A 437 11.64 -19.11 -3.90
CA PHE A 437 11.08 -19.69 -2.68
C PHE A 437 9.67 -19.15 -2.40
N TRP A 438 9.45 -17.83 -2.50
CA TRP A 438 8.15 -17.24 -2.24
C TRP A 438 7.11 -17.56 -3.32
N ALA A 439 7.50 -17.69 -4.57
CA ALA A 439 6.60 -18.14 -5.65
C ALA A 439 6.11 -19.58 -5.41
N GLU A 440 7.05 -20.49 -5.13
CA GLU A 440 6.74 -21.90 -4.82
C GLU A 440 5.90 -22.03 -3.54
N ASP A 441 6.21 -21.24 -2.52
CA ASP A 441 5.49 -21.21 -1.25
C ASP A 441 4.06 -20.70 -1.40
N ALA A 442 3.83 -19.64 -2.18
CA ALA A 442 2.49 -19.13 -2.46
C ALA A 442 1.61 -20.17 -3.17
N ILE A 443 2.16 -20.87 -4.16
CA ILE A 443 1.48 -21.96 -4.84
C ILE A 443 1.16 -23.09 -3.84
N LYS A 444 2.16 -23.52 -3.06
CA LYS A 444 2.02 -24.58 -2.06
C LYS A 444 0.96 -24.25 -0.99
N GLU A 445 0.87 -23.00 -0.57
CA GLU A 445 -0.07 -22.60 0.47
C GLU A 445 -1.49 -22.38 -0.03
N LYS A 446 -1.68 -21.95 -1.30
CA LYS A 446 -2.98 -21.48 -1.78
C LYS A 446 -3.62 -22.38 -2.85
N ALA A 447 -2.82 -22.95 -3.78
CA ALA A 447 -3.38 -23.70 -4.91
C ALA A 447 -4.22 -24.91 -4.46
N GLY A 448 -5.51 -24.91 -4.81
CA GLY A 448 -6.46 -25.96 -4.46
C GLY A 448 -6.77 -26.07 -2.96
N LYS A 449 -6.48 -25.03 -2.17
CA LYS A 449 -6.63 -25.04 -0.71
C LYS A 449 -7.64 -24.02 -0.21
N PRO A 450 -8.22 -24.26 0.99
CA PRO A 450 -8.99 -23.27 1.72
C PRO A 450 -8.15 -22.02 2.03
N VAL A 451 -8.84 -20.89 2.20
CA VAL A 451 -8.24 -19.64 2.65
C VAL A 451 -7.82 -19.77 4.11
N ASP A 452 -6.57 -19.43 4.41
CA ASP A 452 -6.05 -19.37 5.77
C ASP A 452 -6.26 -17.95 6.35
N LYS A 453 -7.28 -17.81 7.21
CA LYS A 453 -7.59 -16.53 7.85
C LYS A 453 -6.53 -16.08 8.86
N ASP A 454 -5.68 -16.98 9.37
CA ASP A 454 -4.62 -16.62 10.32
C ASP A 454 -3.41 -15.97 9.65
N LYS A 455 -3.30 -16.06 8.31
CA LYS A 455 -2.22 -15.45 7.55
C LYS A 455 -2.34 -13.91 7.54
N TRP A 456 -1.25 -13.24 7.87
CA TRP A 456 -1.15 -11.78 7.84
C TRP A 456 -0.71 -11.29 6.45
N LEU A 457 -1.28 -10.17 5.99
CA LEU A 457 -0.90 -9.51 4.74
C LEU A 457 0.23 -8.48 4.92
N MET A 458 0.51 -8.10 6.17
CA MET A 458 1.59 -7.18 6.53
C MET A 458 2.48 -7.81 7.59
N THR A 459 3.76 -7.43 7.60
CA THR A 459 4.69 -7.85 8.64
C THR A 459 4.45 -7.07 9.94
N PRO A 460 4.80 -7.63 11.12
CA PRO A 460 4.55 -6.98 12.40
C PRO A 460 5.17 -5.59 12.58
N GLN A 461 6.31 -5.32 11.96
CA GLN A 461 7.00 -4.02 12.04
C GLN A 461 6.48 -2.96 11.05
N THR A 462 5.50 -3.30 10.21
CA THR A 462 4.91 -2.37 9.23
C THR A 462 4.18 -1.22 9.93
N VAL A 463 4.43 0.01 9.47
CA VAL A 463 3.69 1.21 9.91
C VAL A 463 2.48 1.41 9.01
N ASN A 464 1.50 0.59 9.20
CA ASN A 464 0.22 0.63 8.49
C ASN A 464 -0.82 -0.25 9.19
N ALA A 465 -2.06 -0.26 8.67
CA ALA A 465 -3.15 -1.14 9.02
C ALA A 465 -3.87 -1.58 7.75
N TYR A 466 -4.80 -2.54 7.82
CA TYR A 466 -5.63 -2.91 6.69
C TYR A 466 -6.95 -3.55 7.09
N TYR A 467 -7.95 -3.41 6.22
CA TYR A 467 -9.14 -4.26 6.14
C TYR A 467 -9.03 -5.21 4.93
N ASN A 468 -9.40 -6.47 5.08
CA ASN A 468 -9.49 -7.43 3.98
C ASN A 468 -10.94 -7.92 3.84
N PRO A 469 -11.65 -7.61 2.75
CA PRO A 469 -13.05 -7.93 2.58
C PRO A 469 -13.33 -9.45 2.48
N THR A 470 -12.44 -10.22 1.85
CA THR A 470 -12.65 -11.67 1.64
C THR A 470 -12.50 -12.51 2.90
N THR A 471 -11.83 -12.00 3.92
CA THR A 471 -11.72 -12.65 5.23
C THR A 471 -12.49 -11.90 6.31
N ASN A 472 -13.05 -10.73 5.98
CA ASN A 472 -13.71 -9.80 6.88
C ASN A 472 -12.85 -9.49 8.11
N GLU A 473 -11.59 -9.12 7.88
CA GLU A 473 -10.59 -8.90 8.91
C GLU A 473 -10.06 -7.48 8.95
N ILE A 474 -9.73 -7.01 10.16
CA ILE A 474 -8.98 -5.79 10.42
C ILE A 474 -7.66 -6.14 11.09
N CYS A 475 -6.58 -5.51 10.66
CA CYS A 475 -5.24 -5.82 11.15
C CYS A 475 -4.45 -4.57 11.52
N PHE A 476 -3.86 -4.58 12.71
CA PHE A 476 -3.04 -3.51 13.26
C PHE A 476 -1.67 -4.05 13.70
N PRO A 477 -0.65 -4.02 12.82
CA PRO A 477 0.70 -4.47 13.13
C PRO A 477 1.34 -3.68 14.29
N ALA A 478 2.25 -4.32 15.03
CA ALA A 478 2.97 -3.68 16.15
C ALA A 478 3.69 -2.39 15.74
N GLY A 479 4.11 -2.31 14.47
CA GLY A 479 4.86 -1.17 13.93
C GLY A 479 4.14 0.16 14.02
N ILE A 480 2.81 0.20 13.85
CA ILE A 480 2.01 1.43 13.93
C ILE A 480 1.60 1.78 15.36
N LEU A 481 1.64 0.82 16.30
CA LEU A 481 1.17 0.98 17.67
C LEU A 481 2.16 1.74 18.56
N GLN A 482 2.60 2.89 18.09
CA GLN A 482 3.60 3.78 18.69
C GLN A 482 3.27 5.24 18.37
N TYR A 483 3.85 6.17 19.14
CA TYR A 483 3.75 7.60 18.85
C TYR A 483 4.23 7.90 17.41
N PRO A 484 3.52 8.74 16.62
CA PRO A 484 2.40 9.61 16.99
C PRO A 484 1.00 9.00 16.80
N PHE A 485 0.86 7.70 16.57
CA PHE A 485 -0.44 7.04 16.39
C PHE A 485 -1.04 6.55 17.71
N PHE A 486 -0.19 6.00 18.57
CA PHE A 486 -0.57 5.43 19.84
C PHE A 486 0.47 5.74 20.90
N ASP A 487 0.03 6.22 22.07
CA ASP A 487 0.87 6.36 23.25
C ASP A 487 0.10 5.85 24.49
N PRO A 488 0.53 4.74 25.13
CA PRO A 488 -0.16 4.21 26.29
C PRO A 488 -0.16 5.16 27.50
N LYS A 489 0.66 6.22 27.48
CA LYS A 489 0.77 7.24 28.52
C LYS A 489 -0.01 8.51 28.21
N ALA A 490 -0.47 8.68 26.97
CA ALA A 490 -1.28 9.81 26.56
C ALA A 490 -2.73 9.64 26.98
N ASP A 491 -3.47 10.75 26.96
CA ASP A 491 -4.89 10.79 27.29
C ASP A 491 -5.77 10.11 26.21
N ASP A 492 -7.06 9.94 26.50
CA ASP A 492 -8.01 9.32 25.58
C ASP A 492 -8.25 10.21 24.35
N ALA A 493 -8.29 11.55 24.52
CA ALA A 493 -8.45 12.47 23.40
C ALA A 493 -7.39 12.24 22.32
N PHE A 494 -6.12 12.07 22.73
CA PHE A 494 -5.03 11.76 21.81
C PHE A 494 -5.19 10.37 21.16
N ASN A 495 -5.37 9.32 21.97
CA ASN A 495 -5.40 7.97 21.45
C ASN A 495 -6.63 7.69 20.57
N TYR A 496 -7.82 8.22 20.93
CA TYR A 496 -9.00 8.11 20.07
C TYR A 496 -8.90 8.98 18.82
N GLY A 497 -8.31 10.19 18.91
CA GLY A 497 -8.09 11.07 17.76
C GLY A 497 -7.05 10.55 16.77
N ALA A 498 -6.04 9.83 17.25
CA ALA A 498 -4.98 9.25 16.42
C ALA A 498 -5.31 7.79 16.02
N ILE A 499 -4.86 6.81 16.81
CA ILE A 499 -5.05 5.38 16.46
C ILE A 499 -6.52 4.98 16.46
N GLY A 500 -7.37 5.62 17.27
CA GLY A 500 -8.80 5.34 17.27
C GLY A 500 -9.47 5.65 15.93
N VAL A 501 -9.13 6.77 15.32
CA VAL A 501 -9.62 7.09 13.95
C VAL A 501 -9.07 6.10 12.92
N VAL A 502 -7.82 5.65 13.04
CA VAL A 502 -7.27 4.59 12.17
C VAL A 502 -8.04 3.28 12.32
N ILE A 503 -8.37 2.87 13.56
CA ILE A 503 -9.19 1.68 13.80
C ILE A 503 -10.58 1.83 13.17
N GLY A 504 -11.25 2.96 13.41
CA GLY A 504 -12.54 3.25 12.81
C GLY A 504 -12.51 3.31 11.27
N HIS A 505 -11.41 3.81 10.70
CA HIS A 505 -11.13 3.82 9.27
C HIS A 505 -11.13 2.38 8.70
N GLU A 506 -10.34 1.48 9.30
CA GLU A 506 -10.29 0.08 8.84
C GLU A 506 -11.65 -0.63 9.02
N MET A 507 -12.36 -0.36 10.10
CA MET A 507 -13.72 -0.89 10.29
C MET A 507 -14.69 -0.38 9.21
N THR A 508 -14.59 0.90 8.84
CA THR A 508 -15.46 1.52 7.83
C THR A 508 -15.21 0.98 6.45
N HIS A 509 -14.00 0.51 6.12
CA HIS A 509 -13.74 -0.19 4.87
C HIS A 509 -14.63 -1.41 4.66
N GLY A 510 -15.13 -2.05 5.71
CA GLY A 510 -16.14 -3.09 5.60
C GLY A 510 -17.46 -2.63 4.97
N PHE A 511 -17.71 -1.33 4.94
CA PHE A 511 -18.97 -0.70 4.56
C PHE A 511 -18.79 0.45 3.55
N ASP A 512 -17.60 0.65 3.01
CA ASP A 512 -17.32 1.64 1.98
C ASP A 512 -17.87 1.21 0.60
N ASP A 513 -17.57 1.95 -0.46
CA ASP A 513 -18.06 1.71 -1.81
C ASP A 513 -17.65 0.35 -2.40
N GLN A 514 -16.58 -0.26 -1.91
CA GLN A 514 -16.13 -1.60 -2.30
C GLN A 514 -16.48 -2.65 -1.24
N GLY A 515 -16.19 -2.39 0.04
CA GLY A 515 -16.43 -3.33 1.13
C GLY A 515 -17.90 -3.70 1.32
N ARG A 516 -18.83 -2.79 0.98
CA ARG A 516 -20.28 -3.06 1.04
C ARG A 516 -20.74 -4.23 0.16
N HIS A 517 -19.96 -4.59 -0.88
CA HIS A 517 -20.28 -5.70 -1.76
C HIS A 517 -19.95 -7.07 -1.16
N TYR A 518 -19.29 -7.13 0.00
CA TYR A 518 -18.90 -8.36 0.66
C TYR A 518 -19.71 -8.58 1.94
N ASP A 519 -20.25 -9.80 2.11
CA ASP A 519 -21.01 -10.18 3.29
C ASP A 519 -20.14 -10.50 4.51
N LYS A 520 -20.79 -10.92 5.61
CA LYS A 520 -20.15 -11.31 6.87
C LYS A 520 -19.17 -12.50 6.76
N ASP A 521 -19.30 -13.31 5.74
CA ASP A 521 -18.46 -14.48 5.47
C ASP A 521 -17.33 -14.16 4.47
N GLY A 522 -17.29 -12.93 3.93
CA GLY A 522 -16.33 -12.45 2.96
C GLY A 522 -16.70 -12.75 1.49
N ASN A 523 -17.90 -13.21 1.24
CA ASN A 523 -18.37 -13.46 -0.12
C ASN A 523 -18.92 -12.18 -0.75
N MET A 524 -18.52 -11.92 -2.00
CA MET A 524 -19.12 -10.87 -2.81
C MET A 524 -20.55 -11.25 -3.16
N THR A 525 -21.51 -10.66 -2.47
CA THR A 525 -22.93 -10.89 -2.62
C THR A 525 -23.73 -9.65 -2.28
N ASP A 526 -24.82 -9.43 -2.95
CA ASP A 526 -25.70 -8.29 -2.70
C ASP A 526 -26.56 -8.57 -1.46
N TRP A 527 -26.19 -7.94 -0.32
CA TRP A 527 -26.88 -8.08 0.96
C TRP A 527 -27.62 -6.79 1.39
N TRP A 528 -27.47 -5.73 0.61
CA TRP A 528 -28.19 -4.48 0.75
C TRP A 528 -29.53 -4.52 0.01
N THR A 529 -30.52 -3.77 0.47
CA THR A 529 -31.69 -3.55 -0.38
C THR A 529 -31.32 -2.64 -1.55
N GLU A 530 -32.00 -2.79 -2.68
CA GLU A 530 -31.74 -1.96 -3.88
C GLU A 530 -31.91 -0.47 -3.57
N GLU A 531 -32.87 -0.10 -2.73
CA GLU A 531 -33.12 1.29 -2.32
C GLU A 531 -31.96 1.81 -1.45
N ASP A 532 -31.49 1.03 -0.48
CA ASP A 532 -30.36 1.43 0.35
C ASP A 532 -29.06 1.56 -0.47
N GLY A 533 -28.85 0.68 -1.44
CA GLY A 533 -27.74 0.79 -2.38
C GLY A 533 -27.78 2.12 -3.16
N LYS A 534 -28.93 2.48 -3.72
CA LYS A 534 -29.14 3.77 -4.42
C LYS A 534 -28.95 4.98 -3.50
N ASN A 535 -29.45 4.89 -2.27
CA ASN A 535 -29.28 5.94 -1.26
C ASN A 535 -27.80 6.13 -0.89
N PHE A 536 -27.06 5.04 -0.75
CA PHE A 536 -25.61 5.06 -0.52
C PHE A 536 -24.87 5.73 -1.68
N GLU A 537 -25.12 5.29 -2.92
CA GLU A 537 -24.47 5.81 -4.13
C GLU A 537 -24.78 7.31 -4.35
N ALA A 538 -26.00 7.74 -4.10
CA ALA A 538 -26.39 9.15 -4.22
C ALA A 538 -25.62 10.04 -3.21
N ARG A 539 -25.34 9.55 -1.99
CA ARG A 539 -24.58 10.27 -0.95
C ARG A 539 -23.11 10.28 -1.26
N THR A 540 -22.55 9.10 -1.57
CA THR A 540 -21.10 8.93 -1.81
C THR A 540 -20.68 9.53 -3.15
N GLY A 541 -21.55 9.58 -4.16
CA GLY A 541 -21.30 10.27 -5.42
C GLY A 541 -21.06 11.77 -5.24
N LYS A 542 -21.87 12.44 -4.40
CA LYS A 542 -21.64 13.86 -4.05
C LYS A 542 -20.29 14.07 -3.33
N TYR A 543 -19.91 13.12 -2.49
CA TYR A 543 -18.64 13.18 -1.77
C TYR A 543 -17.45 12.98 -2.71
N ALA A 544 -17.56 12.07 -3.69
CA ALA A 544 -16.57 11.92 -4.75
C ALA A 544 -16.42 13.19 -5.60
N ASP A 545 -17.54 13.85 -5.94
CA ASP A 545 -17.55 15.10 -6.69
C ASP A 545 -16.91 16.24 -5.88
N PHE A 546 -17.21 16.33 -4.58
CA PHE A 546 -16.56 17.30 -3.67
C PHE A 546 -15.04 17.16 -3.69
N PHE A 547 -14.51 15.95 -3.52
CA PHE A 547 -13.07 15.71 -3.59
C PHE A 547 -12.49 15.96 -4.98
N SER A 548 -13.21 15.63 -6.05
CA SER A 548 -12.79 15.88 -7.43
C SER A 548 -12.68 17.37 -7.77
N ALA A 549 -13.42 18.22 -7.07
CA ALA A 549 -13.35 19.67 -7.24
C ALA A 549 -12.12 20.31 -6.55
N ILE A 550 -11.44 19.60 -5.66
CA ILE A 550 -10.28 20.10 -4.90
C ILE A 550 -9.11 20.28 -5.86
N LYS A 551 -8.54 21.48 -5.91
CA LYS A 551 -7.28 21.77 -6.59
C LYS A 551 -6.11 21.40 -5.69
N VAL A 552 -5.38 20.38 -6.06
CA VAL A 552 -4.13 19.96 -5.36
C VAL A 552 -2.89 20.68 -5.88
N LEU A 553 -2.95 21.13 -7.13
CA LEU A 553 -1.99 22.05 -7.78
C LEU A 553 -2.77 23.05 -8.65
N PRO A 554 -2.20 24.17 -9.06
CA PRO A 554 -2.90 25.17 -9.89
C PRO A 554 -3.53 24.61 -11.16
N ASP A 555 -2.91 23.59 -11.74
CA ASP A 555 -3.29 22.91 -13.00
C ASP A 555 -3.83 21.48 -12.79
N LEU A 556 -4.00 21.02 -11.54
CA LEU A 556 -4.36 19.62 -11.26
C LEU A 556 -5.39 19.53 -10.13
N ASN A 557 -6.49 18.84 -10.43
CA ASN A 557 -7.48 18.46 -9.42
C ASN A 557 -7.17 17.09 -8.82
N ALA A 558 -7.69 16.85 -7.62
CA ALA A 558 -7.72 15.52 -7.02
C ALA A 558 -8.60 14.55 -7.84
N ASN A 559 -8.40 13.25 -7.66
CA ASN A 559 -9.24 12.22 -8.26
C ASN A 559 -10.18 11.63 -7.19
N GLY A 560 -11.29 12.32 -6.94
CA GLY A 560 -12.25 11.95 -5.88
C GLY A 560 -12.92 10.59 -6.10
N LYS A 561 -13.02 10.12 -7.36
CA LYS A 561 -13.54 8.77 -7.67
C LYS A 561 -12.53 7.68 -7.30
N LEU A 562 -11.23 7.91 -7.55
CA LEU A 562 -10.17 6.99 -7.14
C LEU A 562 -10.07 6.92 -5.60
N THR A 563 -10.21 8.06 -4.93
CA THR A 563 -10.01 8.18 -3.48
C THR A 563 -11.29 7.99 -2.65
N LEU A 564 -12.41 7.64 -3.27
CA LEU A 564 -13.71 7.59 -2.60
C LEU A 564 -13.71 6.67 -1.38
N GLY A 565 -13.28 5.42 -1.52
CA GLY A 565 -13.29 4.45 -0.41
C GLY A 565 -12.47 4.93 0.78
N GLU A 566 -11.27 5.47 0.52
CA GLU A 566 -10.41 6.02 1.57
C GLU A 566 -11.01 7.25 2.25
N ASN A 567 -11.64 8.13 1.47
CA ASN A 567 -12.32 9.30 2.03
C ASN A 567 -13.55 8.92 2.86
N LEU A 568 -14.30 7.88 2.45
CA LEU A 568 -15.39 7.31 3.23
C LEU A 568 -14.90 6.68 4.53
N ALA A 569 -13.79 5.97 4.48
CA ALA A 569 -13.16 5.36 5.65
C ALA A 569 -12.65 6.41 6.63
N ASP A 570 -12.08 7.52 6.17
CA ASP A 570 -11.70 8.66 7.02
C ASP A 570 -12.90 9.31 7.69
N HIS A 571 -13.98 9.56 6.94
CA HIS A 571 -15.21 10.13 7.49
C HIS A 571 -15.82 9.21 8.56
N GLY A 572 -15.99 7.92 8.25
CA GLY A 572 -16.53 6.95 9.20
C GLY A 572 -15.62 6.76 10.41
N GLY A 573 -14.30 6.70 10.18
CA GLY A 573 -13.31 6.62 11.26
C GLY A 573 -13.40 7.77 12.25
N LEU A 574 -13.53 9.00 11.75
CA LEU A 574 -13.73 10.21 12.60
C LEU A 574 -15.03 10.13 13.41
N GLU A 575 -16.14 9.81 12.76
CA GLU A 575 -17.45 9.74 13.40
C GLU A 575 -17.51 8.63 14.47
N VAL A 576 -16.99 7.44 14.14
CA VAL A 576 -16.98 6.29 15.05
C VAL A 576 -16.06 6.51 16.24
N ALA A 577 -14.83 7.01 15.99
CA ALA A 577 -13.87 7.26 17.06
C ALA A 577 -14.31 8.41 17.98
N PHE A 578 -14.91 9.48 17.44
CA PHE A 578 -15.40 10.58 18.23
C PHE A 578 -16.58 10.14 19.11
N ASN A 579 -17.55 9.40 18.57
CA ASN A 579 -18.67 8.86 19.34
C ASN A 579 -18.22 7.92 20.47
N ALA A 580 -17.17 7.13 20.25
CA ALA A 580 -16.57 6.31 21.31
C ALA A 580 -15.85 7.17 22.36
N PHE A 581 -15.12 8.19 21.92
CA PHE A 581 -14.39 9.12 22.79
C PHE A 581 -15.33 9.90 23.72
N GLU A 582 -16.47 10.41 23.24
CA GLU A 582 -17.46 11.15 24.05
C GLU A 582 -17.96 10.37 25.26
N LYS A 583 -17.87 9.04 25.24
CA LYS A 583 -18.29 8.15 26.32
C LYS A 583 -17.23 7.99 27.39
N THR A 584 -16.01 8.38 27.15
CA THR A 584 -14.91 8.25 28.11
C THR A 584 -15.10 9.19 29.31
N PRO A 585 -14.55 8.83 30.49
CA PRO A 585 -14.53 9.73 31.63
C PRO A 585 -13.81 11.05 31.37
N GLU A 586 -12.80 11.04 30.47
CA GLU A 586 -12.03 12.24 30.12
C GLU A 586 -12.87 13.24 29.33
N ALA A 587 -13.57 12.81 28.30
CA ALA A 587 -14.48 13.68 27.55
C ALA A 587 -15.51 14.35 28.45
N LYS A 588 -16.10 13.56 29.36
CA LYS A 588 -17.12 14.05 30.30
C LYS A 588 -16.60 15.05 31.35
N LYS A 589 -15.30 15.00 31.69
CA LYS A 589 -14.68 15.91 32.66
C LYS A 589 -14.32 17.27 32.11
N GLY A 590 -14.28 17.43 30.81
CA GLY A 590 -14.03 18.70 30.13
C GLY A 590 -12.68 19.38 30.45
N LYS A 591 -11.64 18.64 30.88
CA LYS A 591 -10.37 19.23 31.33
C LYS A 591 -9.62 19.88 30.16
N VAL A 592 -9.42 21.19 30.25
CA VAL A 592 -8.56 21.95 29.29
C VAL A 592 -7.10 21.71 29.61
N ILE A 593 -6.30 21.29 28.60
CA ILE A 593 -4.86 21.09 28.68
C ILE A 593 -4.23 21.86 27.52
N MET A 594 -3.17 22.64 27.79
CA MET A 594 -2.49 23.48 26.80
C MET A 594 -3.41 24.50 26.08
N GLY A 595 -4.52 24.86 26.72
CA GLY A 595 -5.54 25.76 26.17
C GLY A 595 -6.57 25.10 25.27
N PHE A 596 -6.58 23.76 25.15
CA PHE A 596 -7.50 22.99 24.32
C PHE A 596 -8.40 22.10 25.15
N THR A 597 -9.70 22.04 24.78
CA THR A 597 -10.66 21.09 25.33
C THR A 597 -10.30 19.66 24.90
N PRO A 598 -10.84 18.61 25.53
CA PRO A 598 -10.64 17.24 25.09
C PRO A 598 -11.04 17.03 23.63
N GLU A 599 -12.17 17.60 23.19
CA GLU A 599 -12.66 17.50 21.81
C GLU A 599 -11.69 18.18 20.81
N GLN A 600 -11.18 19.36 21.18
CA GLN A 600 -10.18 20.03 20.36
C GLN A 600 -8.89 19.21 20.23
N ARG A 601 -8.42 18.59 21.32
CA ARG A 601 -7.25 17.72 21.31
C ARG A 601 -7.46 16.47 20.45
N PHE A 602 -8.66 15.91 20.42
CA PHE A 602 -9.01 14.79 19.54
C PHE A 602 -8.75 15.17 18.05
N PHE A 603 -9.30 16.28 17.59
CA PHE A 603 -9.12 16.70 16.20
C PHE A 603 -7.68 17.14 15.88
N ILE A 604 -6.97 17.75 16.82
CA ILE A 604 -5.56 18.09 16.67
C ILE A 604 -4.71 16.81 16.54
N ALA A 605 -4.98 15.79 17.34
CA ALA A 605 -4.31 14.49 17.26
C ALA A 605 -4.56 13.83 15.90
N TYR A 606 -5.81 13.85 15.41
CA TYR A 606 -6.15 13.36 14.07
C TYR A 606 -5.34 14.06 12.96
N ALA A 607 -5.34 15.38 12.95
CA ALA A 607 -4.58 16.12 11.95
C ALA A 607 -3.08 15.84 12.04
N GLY A 608 -2.54 15.67 13.25
CA GLY A 608 -1.14 15.34 13.49
C GLY A 608 -0.68 14.02 12.86
N VAL A 609 -1.60 13.03 12.72
CA VAL A 609 -1.33 11.77 12.01
C VAL A 609 -0.99 12.02 10.53
N TRP A 610 -1.59 13.04 9.92
CA TRP A 610 -1.44 13.37 8.49
C TRP A 610 -0.39 14.43 8.20
N ALA A 611 0.31 14.96 9.22
CA ALA A 611 1.39 15.92 9.04
C ALA A 611 2.40 15.43 8.01
N ASN A 612 2.70 16.24 6.99
CA ASN A 612 3.71 15.91 5.98
C ASN A 612 4.16 17.13 5.17
N ASN A 613 5.34 16.96 4.56
CA ASN A 613 5.85 17.77 3.44
C ASN A 613 5.99 16.85 2.22
N ILE A 614 5.73 17.35 1.01
CA ILE A 614 5.63 16.55 -0.22
C ILE A 614 6.12 17.35 -1.44
N THR A 615 6.73 16.68 -2.43
CA THR A 615 7.12 17.29 -3.70
C THR A 615 5.92 17.42 -4.66
N GLU A 616 5.97 18.38 -5.57
CA GLU A 616 4.97 18.50 -6.64
C GLU A 616 4.93 17.26 -7.52
N ALA A 617 6.08 16.66 -7.86
CA ALA A 617 6.16 15.45 -8.65
C ALA A 617 5.46 14.27 -7.96
N GLU A 618 5.61 14.13 -6.65
CA GLU A 618 4.91 13.10 -5.88
C GLU A 618 3.39 13.34 -5.84
N ILE A 619 2.94 14.60 -5.70
CA ILE A 619 1.51 14.95 -5.80
C ILE A 619 0.94 14.47 -7.15
N ARG A 620 1.60 14.79 -8.26
CA ARG A 620 1.17 14.39 -9.61
C ARG A 620 1.13 12.86 -9.78
N SER A 621 2.12 12.16 -9.23
CA SER A 621 2.15 10.69 -9.23
C SER A 621 0.99 10.09 -8.44
N ARG A 622 0.75 10.60 -7.23
CA ARG A 622 -0.30 10.07 -6.34
C ARG A 622 -1.72 10.28 -6.90
N VAL A 623 -2.01 11.41 -7.51
CA VAL A 623 -3.32 11.65 -8.13
C VAL A 623 -3.67 10.61 -9.21
N LYS A 624 -2.65 10.07 -9.91
CA LYS A 624 -2.85 9.03 -10.94
C LYS A 624 -2.96 7.61 -10.37
N SER A 625 -2.34 7.33 -9.21
CA SER A 625 -2.09 5.95 -8.78
C SER A 625 -2.57 5.59 -7.37
N ASP A 626 -2.64 6.56 -6.46
CA ASP A 626 -2.89 6.32 -5.05
C ASP A 626 -4.39 6.48 -4.70
N PRO A 627 -5.03 5.46 -4.11
CA PRO A 627 -6.42 5.58 -3.67
C PRO A 627 -6.60 6.52 -2.47
N HIS A 628 -5.51 6.95 -1.81
CA HIS A 628 -5.58 7.87 -0.68
C HIS A 628 -5.49 9.32 -1.15
N SER A 629 -6.31 10.20 -0.58
CA SER A 629 -6.16 11.64 -0.69
C SER A 629 -4.83 12.10 -0.07
N LEU A 630 -4.31 13.25 -0.51
CA LEU A 630 -3.13 13.87 0.12
C LEU A 630 -3.42 14.20 1.58
N GLY A 631 -2.40 14.18 2.45
CA GLY A 631 -2.57 14.38 3.89
C GLY A 631 -3.33 15.66 4.26
N GLU A 632 -3.07 16.78 3.57
CA GLU A 632 -3.84 18.02 3.72
C GLU A 632 -5.34 17.79 3.53
N TRP A 633 -5.73 17.04 2.51
CA TRP A 633 -7.13 16.83 2.15
C TRP A 633 -7.79 15.69 2.93
N ARG A 634 -7.03 14.79 3.51
CA ARG A 634 -7.55 13.87 4.55
C ARG A 634 -8.00 14.64 5.80
N VAL A 635 -7.46 15.83 6.04
CA VAL A 635 -7.85 16.73 7.15
C VAL A 635 -8.86 17.78 6.66
N ASN A 636 -8.47 18.67 5.77
CA ASN A 636 -9.30 19.79 5.31
C ASN A 636 -10.48 19.36 4.42
N GLY A 637 -10.43 18.18 3.83
CA GLY A 637 -11.54 17.60 3.08
C GLY A 637 -12.51 16.80 3.95
N ALA A 638 -12.05 16.10 4.99
CA ALA A 638 -12.89 15.26 5.84
C ALA A 638 -13.59 16.06 6.96
N LEU A 639 -12.86 16.90 7.70
CA LEU A 639 -13.38 17.62 8.87
C LEU A 639 -14.58 18.54 8.57
N PRO A 640 -14.69 19.21 7.42
CA PRO A 640 -15.87 20.01 7.07
C PRO A 640 -17.20 19.21 7.02
N HIS A 641 -17.12 17.89 6.99
CA HIS A 641 -18.29 17.01 7.03
C HIS A 641 -18.62 16.48 8.44
N ILE A 642 -17.84 16.85 9.47
CA ILE A 642 -17.96 16.34 10.86
C ILE A 642 -18.58 17.41 11.76
N ASN A 643 -19.83 17.22 12.17
CA ASN A 643 -20.57 18.20 13.00
C ASN A 643 -19.89 18.51 14.35
N ALA A 644 -19.22 17.53 14.95
CA ALA A 644 -18.51 17.71 16.21
C ALA A 644 -17.33 18.68 16.08
N TRP A 645 -16.65 18.69 14.92
CA TRP A 645 -15.55 19.61 14.65
C TRP A 645 -16.02 21.08 14.59
N TYR A 646 -17.20 21.34 14.01
CA TYR A 646 -17.81 22.68 14.00
C TYR A 646 -18.01 23.20 15.42
N LYS A 647 -18.54 22.37 16.31
CA LYS A 647 -18.75 22.73 17.72
C LYS A 647 -17.44 22.97 18.46
N ALA A 648 -16.45 22.11 18.23
CA ALA A 648 -15.16 22.22 18.91
C ALA A 648 -14.38 23.49 18.56
N PHE A 649 -14.49 23.97 17.31
CA PHE A 649 -13.71 25.12 16.82
C PHE A 649 -14.54 26.36 16.44
N ASP A 650 -15.83 26.37 16.78
CA ASP A 650 -16.77 27.49 16.52
C ASP A 650 -16.77 27.90 15.03
N VAL A 651 -16.80 26.88 14.13
CA VAL A 651 -16.81 27.11 12.68
C VAL A 651 -18.21 27.54 12.23
N LYS A 652 -18.29 28.59 11.40
CA LYS A 652 -19.56 29.22 11.02
C LYS A 652 -19.51 29.70 9.58
N GLU A 653 -20.66 30.06 9.06
CA GLU A 653 -20.84 30.62 7.73
C GLU A 653 -19.88 31.81 7.50
N GLY A 654 -19.16 31.77 6.37
CA GLY A 654 -18.13 32.73 6.01
C GLY A 654 -16.69 32.25 6.30
N ASP A 655 -16.49 31.20 7.08
CA ASP A 655 -15.21 30.56 7.24
C ASP A 655 -14.86 29.69 5.99
N LYS A 656 -13.57 29.57 5.64
CA LYS A 656 -13.16 28.92 4.38
C LYS A 656 -13.51 27.41 4.31
N LEU A 657 -13.47 26.74 5.44
CA LEU A 657 -13.80 25.31 5.52
C LEU A 657 -15.28 25.03 5.88
N PHE A 658 -16.12 26.09 5.89
CA PHE A 658 -17.54 25.93 6.19
C PHE A 658 -18.27 25.24 5.02
N ILE A 659 -19.05 24.21 5.34
CA ILE A 659 -20.01 23.57 4.44
C ILE A 659 -21.39 23.62 5.12
N PRO A 660 -22.47 24.04 4.43
CA PRO A 660 -23.82 24.00 4.99
C PRO A 660 -24.20 22.59 5.48
N GLU A 661 -24.91 22.50 6.60
CA GLU A 661 -25.19 21.21 7.22
C GLU A 661 -25.92 20.22 6.32
N ASN A 662 -26.78 20.70 5.44
CA ASN A 662 -27.51 19.90 4.44
C ASN A 662 -26.64 19.39 3.29
N GLU A 663 -25.42 19.91 3.14
CA GLU A 663 -24.44 19.51 2.12
C GLU A 663 -23.36 18.60 2.71
N ARG A 664 -23.27 18.47 4.05
CA ARG A 664 -22.32 17.56 4.71
C ARG A 664 -22.69 16.11 4.44
N LEU A 665 -21.67 15.28 4.27
CA LEU A 665 -21.90 13.83 4.17
C LEU A 665 -22.56 13.33 5.47
N LYS A 666 -23.67 12.60 5.31
CA LYS A 666 -24.36 11.87 6.39
C LYS A 666 -24.43 10.42 5.96
N LEU A 667 -23.52 9.62 6.45
CA LEU A 667 -23.41 8.21 6.06
C LEU A 667 -23.38 7.27 7.26
N TRP A 668 -22.57 7.60 8.27
CA TRP A 668 -22.40 6.79 9.50
C TRP A 668 -22.73 7.57 10.78
#